data_2707796a2d7d2a036e8185408f51a9ce
#
_entry.id   2707796a2d7d2a036e8185408f51a9ce
#
_cell.length_a   1.000
_cell.length_b   1.000
_cell.length_c   1.000
_cell.angle_alpha   90.00
_cell.angle_beta   90.00
_cell.angle_gamma   90.00
#
_symmetry.space_group_name_H-M   'P 1'
#
loop_
_entity.id
_entity.type
_entity.pdbx_description
1 polymer ?
#
loop_
_entity_poly.entity_id
_entity_poly.type
_entity_poly.pdbx_seq_one_letter_code
_entity_poly.pdbx_strand_id
1 'polypeptide(L)'
;MALQISRSLRSVNVPPKHLWMPSGAIAIPDSVSARMVAQKFQLPASELRALSLIDDASRIIIDLYRRQLSKMLRNIAESAMDTERDRSALADVLKELALEFPPPEVFDGIADVLDWLESSSRAKDGKTLSHREAALEQLILVRLFNENPACAPYRPLFDDGVSPAGTAAAGSLAAKAPYLAVFSKLEEALKALPGISYGKGKTLDLLSFLREPAKRAPQSLRAQLQWIIDNWGELLGDFRLALLAGIDMINEETAPRFPPGPGPAHAYHYRSSLHEYEKFSADRSWMPSLVLLAKNTLVWLHQLSVIYRREISRLDQIPDEELFTMAERGMNGLWLIGIWQRSPASEKIKKLCGNPEAAASAYSLFDYEISPELGGWEALDAFREQCRQFGIRLAADMVPNHTGIDSFWVRTRPELFMSVPYCPFPSYTFNGPDLSSDPSVGIWLEDHYYNRTDAAVVFKRLDRHTGDVRYIYHGNDGTGMPWNDTAQIDFLNPAAREAVKERILHVASHFSIIRFDAAMVLAKQHIRRLWYPAAGAGGAIPSRSEHAMSDEAFDKAIPNEFWREVVDLCAEKAPDTLLLAEAFWLMEGYFVRTLGMHRVYNSAFMNMLKEEKNSLYRLTIKNTQEFDRDILKRFVNFMSNPDEETAVAQFGKGDKYFGVATMLATMPGLPMIAHGQIEGFTEKYGMEFKRSYKDETPDRDFIARHEREIFPLLRTRPLFSDIEHFFLYDYMRADGTIDENVFAYTNGLGEQRALILYNNCWERTAGRIHNSCAFTQKSPDGKKHLETIT
;
A
#
# COMPACT_ATOMS: atom_id res chain seq x y z
N MET A 1 19.70 -19.78 -9.83
CA MET A 1 19.99 -19.39 -8.45
C MET A 1 20.13 -20.65 -7.62
N ALA A 2 21.16 -20.74 -6.82
CA ALA A 2 21.56 -22.01 -6.20
C ALA A 2 21.83 -21.85 -4.70
N LEU A 3 21.51 -22.86 -3.92
CA LEU A 3 21.83 -22.96 -2.50
C LEU A 3 22.31 -24.37 -2.19
N GLN A 4 23.43 -24.49 -1.50
CA GLN A 4 23.93 -25.79 -1.05
C GLN A 4 23.16 -26.22 0.20
N ILE A 5 22.71 -27.49 0.19
CA ILE A 5 22.04 -28.10 1.35
C ILE A 5 22.60 -29.51 1.54
N SER A 6 23.04 -29.81 2.74
CA SER A 6 23.66 -31.11 3.07
C SER A 6 22.68 -32.28 2.93
N ARG A 7 23.23 -33.49 2.69
CA ARG A 7 22.46 -34.73 2.52
C ARG A 7 21.58 -35.05 3.73
N SER A 8 22.11 -34.83 4.91
CA SER A 8 21.39 -35.10 6.17
C SER A 8 20.11 -34.25 6.29
N LEU A 9 20.20 -32.97 5.96
CA LEU A 9 19.03 -32.08 5.99
C LEU A 9 18.06 -32.34 4.84
N ARG A 10 18.55 -32.68 3.64
CA ARG A 10 17.69 -33.08 2.52
C ARG A 10 16.89 -34.35 2.78
N SER A 11 17.44 -35.33 3.48
CA SER A 11 16.73 -36.59 3.79
C SER A 11 15.57 -36.38 4.76
N VAL A 12 15.62 -35.34 5.63
CA VAL A 12 14.56 -34.99 6.58
C VAL A 12 13.56 -34.04 5.96
N ASN A 13 14.03 -33.02 5.22
CA ASN A 13 13.22 -31.94 4.67
C ASN A 13 13.42 -31.86 3.15
N VAL A 14 12.87 -32.80 2.39
CA VAL A 14 13.09 -32.92 0.92
C VAL A 14 12.54 -31.68 0.22
N PRO A 15 13.38 -30.82 -0.38
CA PRO A 15 12.92 -29.75 -1.27
C PRO A 15 12.21 -30.34 -2.51
N PRO A 16 11.30 -29.58 -3.15
CA PRO A 16 10.66 -30.03 -4.39
C PRO A 16 11.66 -30.41 -5.46
N LYS A 17 11.51 -31.60 -6.08
CA LYS A 17 12.50 -32.14 -7.04
C LYS A 17 12.73 -31.23 -8.27
N HIS A 18 11.74 -30.42 -8.67
CA HIS A 18 11.90 -29.47 -9.76
C HIS A 18 12.90 -28.34 -9.46
N LEU A 19 13.22 -28.10 -8.19
CA LEU A 19 14.21 -27.12 -7.75
C LEU A 19 15.65 -27.71 -7.70
N TRP A 20 15.84 -29.00 -7.93
CA TRP A 20 17.15 -29.60 -7.85
C TRP A 20 17.95 -29.31 -9.11
N MET A 21 19.19 -28.91 -8.94
CA MET A 21 20.14 -28.67 -10.02
C MET A 21 21.02 -29.91 -10.25
N PRO A 22 21.53 -30.14 -11.48
CA PRO A 22 22.46 -31.22 -11.75
C PRO A 22 23.72 -31.19 -10.90
N SER A 23 24.12 -30.02 -10.42
CA SER A 23 25.28 -29.83 -9.53
C SER A 23 25.04 -30.27 -8.08
N GLY A 24 23.81 -30.63 -7.73
CA GLY A 24 23.44 -30.93 -6.35
C GLY A 24 22.96 -29.73 -5.54
N ALA A 25 23.03 -28.51 -6.04
CA ALA A 25 22.44 -27.33 -5.40
C ALA A 25 20.93 -27.30 -5.58
N ILE A 26 20.24 -26.59 -4.69
CA ILE A 26 18.81 -26.31 -4.80
C ILE A 26 18.63 -24.96 -5.46
N ALA A 27 17.88 -24.90 -6.55
CA ALA A 27 17.56 -23.66 -7.24
C ALA A 27 16.52 -22.85 -6.44
N ILE A 28 16.78 -21.55 -6.29
CA ILE A 28 15.84 -20.59 -5.67
C ILE A 28 15.62 -19.44 -6.68
N PRO A 29 14.89 -19.69 -7.78
CA PRO A 29 14.76 -18.71 -8.88
C PRO A 29 13.95 -17.48 -8.52
N ASP A 30 13.05 -17.60 -7.56
CA ASP A 30 12.07 -16.56 -7.19
C ASP A 30 11.74 -16.62 -5.69
N SER A 31 10.93 -15.70 -5.21
CA SER A 31 10.54 -15.62 -3.81
C SER A 31 9.59 -16.75 -3.40
N VAL A 32 8.79 -17.27 -4.31
CA VAL A 32 7.91 -18.43 -4.03
C VAL A 32 8.76 -19.64 -3.69
N SER A 33 9.76 -19.92 -4.51
CA SER A 33 10.73 -20.99 -4.23
C SER A 33 11.48 -20.77 -2.93
N ALA A 34 11.88 -19.53 -2.64
CA ALA A 34 12.51 -19.17 -1.38
C ALA A 34 11.60 -19.46 -0.18
N ARG A 35 10.33 -19.06 -0.24
CA ARG A 35 9.33 -19.32 0.81
C ARG A 35 9.05 -20.82 0.97
N MET A 36 8.96 -21.57 -0.14
CA MET A 36 8.77 -23.03 -0.09
C MET A 36 9.94 -23.75 0.60
N VAL A 37 11.18 -23.36 0.30
CA VAL A 37 12.37 -23.95 0.95
C VAL A 37 12.47 -23.47 2.39
N ALA A 38 12.26 -22.19 2.65
CA ALA A 38 12.31 -21.58 3.98
C ALA A 38 11.33 -22.25 4.98
N GLN A 39 10.12 -22.53 4.55
CA GLN A 39 9.11 -23.21 5.37
C GLN A 39 9.60 -24.60 5.84
N LYS A 40 10.31 -25.35 4.97
CA LYS A 40 10.84 -26.66 5.32
C LYS A 40 11.98 -26.61 6.34
N PHE A 41 12.75 -25.54 6.34
CA PHE A 41 13.91 -25.38 7.23
C PHE A 41 13.66 -24.40 8.39
N GLN A 42 12.46 -23.82 8.48
CA GLN A 42 12.08 -22.83 9.51
C GLN A 42 13.02 -21.62 9.53
N LEU A 43 13.38 -21.11 8.36
CA LEU A 43 14.28 -19.99 8.17
C LEU A 43 13.55 -18.81 7.48
N PRO A 44 14.04 -17.57 7.62
CA PRO A 44 13.51 -16.42 6.89
C PRO A 44 13.69 -16.61 5.36
N ALA A 45 12.61 -16.42 4.60
CA ALA A 45 12.66 -16.65 3.16
C ALA A 45 13.53 -15.62 2.44
N SER A 46 13.53 -14.37 2.89
CA SER A 46 14.37 -13.30 2.35
C SER A 46 15.88 -13.58 2.54
N GLU A 47 16.25 -14.13 3.68
CA GLU A 47 17.64 -14.48 3.97
C GLU A 47 18.11 -15.68 3.12
N LEU A 48 17.26 -16.70 2.92
CA LEU A 48 17.56 -17.80 2.00
C LEU A 48 17.70 -17.30 0.56
N ARG A 49 16.85 -16.35 0.17
CA ARG A 49 16.96 -15.70 -1.14
C ARG A 49 18.27 -14.92 -1.27
N ALA A 50 18.67 -14.18 -0.24
CA ALA A 50 19.92 -13.44 -0.22
C ALA A 50 21.14 -14.35 -0.34
N LEU A 51 21.18 -15.48 0.40
CA LEU A 51 22.23 -16.49 0.28
C LEU A 51 22.34 -17.02 -1.16
N SER A 52 21.20 -17.40 -1.74
CA SER A 52 21.15 -17.90 -3.11
C SER A 52 21.64 -16.85 -4.13
N LEU A 53 21.32 -15.58 -3.94
CA LEU A 53 21.77 -14.49 -4.83
C LEU A 53 23.27 -14.22 -4.73
N ILE A 54 23.84 -14.34 -3.53
CA ILE A 54 25.30 -14.22 -3.31
C ILE A 54 26.02 -15.40 -3.98
N ASP A 55 25.48 -16.62 -3.85
CA ASP A 55 26.02 -17.81 -4.53
C ASP A 55 26.04 -17.63 -6.05
N ASP A 56 24.92 -17.18 -6.63
CA ASP A 56 24.83 -16.96 -8.08
C ASP A 56 25.73 -15.82 -8.57
N ALA A 57 25.81 -14.71 -7.86
CA ALA A 57 26.75 -13.65 -8.19
C ALA A 57 28.19 -14.18 -8.21
N SER A 58 28.53 -15.00 -7.23
CA SER A 58 29.84 -15.66 -7.15
C SER A 58 30.11 -16.62 -8.34
N ARG A 59 29.10 -17.42 -8.74
CA ARG A 59 29.16 -18.29 -9.93
C ARG A 59 29.36 -17.52 -11.22
N ILE A 60 28.61 -16.40 -11.38
CA ILE A 60 28.77 -15.51 -12.55
C ILE A 60 30.21 -14.99 -12.62
N ILE A 61 30.75 -14.54 -11.50
CA ILE A 61 32.14 -14.06 -11.42
C ILE A 61 33.15 -15.19 -11.75
N ILE A 62 32.96 -16.39 -11.21
CA ILE A 62 33.82 -17.56 -11.52
C ILE A 62 33.75 -17.87 -13.03
N ASP A 63 32.59 -17.85 -13.65
CA ASP A 63 32.44 -18.13 -15.08
C ASP A 63 33.12 -17.05 -15.96
N LEU A 64 32.95 -15.76 -15.60
CA LEU A 64 33.61 -14.63 -16.24
C LEU A 64 35.16 -14.79 -16.16
N TYR A 65 35.66 -15.16 -14.98
CA TYR A 65 37.06 -15.34 -14.73
C TYR A 65 37.62 -16.51 -15.55
N ARG A 66 36.93 -17.66 -15.60
CA ARG A 66 37.32 -18.81 -16.46
C ARG A 66 37.39 -18.40 -17.92
N ARG A 67 36.43 -17.65 -18.41
CA ARG A 67 36.43 -17.16 -19.81
C ARG A 67 37.61 -16.23 -20.09
N GLN A 68 37.91 -15.33 -19.16
CA GLN A 68 39.06 -14.42 -19.27
C GLN A 68 40.39 -15.17 -19.39
N LEU A 69 40.57 -16.25 -18.60
CA LEU A 69 41.78 -17.06 -18.61
C LEU A 69 41.83 -18.11 -19.74
N SER A 70 40.68 -18.37 -20.40
CA SER A 70 40.49 -19.51 -21.29
C SER A 70 40.91 -20.86 -20.67
N LYS A 71 40.71 -21.00 -19.35
CA LYS A 71 41.08 -22.17 -18.56
C LYS A 71 39.89 -22.66 -17.72
N MET A 72 39.76 -23.97 -17.58
CA MET A 72 38.80 -24.60 -16.67
C MET A 72 39.42 -24.72 -15.27
N LEU A 73 38.57 -24.60 -14.22
CA LEU A 73 39.02 -24.79 -12.82
C LEU A 73 39.67 -26.15 -12.61
N ARG A 74 39.15 -27.18 -13.30
CA ARG A 74 39.74 -28.51 -13.30
C ARG A 74 41.23 -28.48 -13.69
N ASN A 75 41.59 -27.83 -14.75
CA ASN A 75 42.98 -27.75 -15.24
C ASN A 75 43.88 -26.99 -14.24
N ILE A 76 43.32 -25.95 -13.60
CA ILE A 76 44.03 -25.20 -12.55
C ILE A 76 44.25 -26.08 -11.31
N ALA A 77 43.21 -26.77 -10.86
CA ALA A 77 43.29 -27.63 -9.69
C ALA A 77 44.23 -28.83 -9.92
N GLU A 78 44.15 -29.49 -11.06
CA GLU A 78 45.01 -30.60 -11.43
C GLU A 78 46.52 -30.18 -11.54
N SER A 79 46.78 -29.00 -12.09
CA SER A 79 48.14 -28.45 -12.16
C SER A 79 48.69 -27.99 -10.80
N ALA A 80 47.84 -27.70 -9.83
CA ALA A 80 48.23 -27.38 -8.45
C ALA A 80 48.61 -28.62 -7.61
N MET A 81 48.25 -29.82 -8.06
CA MET A 81 48.48 -31.09 -7.39
C MET A 81 49.81 -31.73 -7.93
N ASP A 82 50.91 -31.36 -7.27
CA ASP A 82 52.28 -31.69 -7.75
C ASP A 82 52.61 -33.19 -7.68
N THR A 83 52.02 -33.90 -6.73
CA THR A 83 52.29 -35.31 -6.49
C THR A 83 51.07 -36.19 -6.75
N GLU A 84 51.27 -37.47 -6.96
CA GLU A 84 50.17 -38.44 -7.10
C GLU A 84 49.34 -38.53 -5.84
N ARG A 85 49.92 -38.31 -4.65
CA ARG A 85 49.23 -38.21 -3.37
C ARG A 85 48.29 -37.02 -3.31
N ASP A 86 48.69 -35.89 -3.87
CA ASP A 86 47.84 -34.68 -3.89
C ASP A 86 46.67 -34.85 -4.85
N ARG A 87 46.86 -35.51 -5.98
CA ARG A 87 45.79 -35.82 -6.95
C ARG A 87 44.78 -36.81 -6.36
N SER A 88 45.26 -37.82 -5.62
CA SER A 88 44.38 -38.72 -4.85
C SER A 88 43.61 -37.94 -3.79
N ALA A 89 44.27 -37.06 -3.05
CA ALA A 89 43.66 -36.21 -2.05
C ALA A 89 42.55 -35.30 -2.64
N LEU A 90 42.76 -34.72 -3.81
CA LEU A 90 41.74 -33.94 -4.53
C LEU A 90 40.54 -34.81 -4.90
N ALA A 91 40.79 -36.03 -5.43
CA ALA A 91 39.72 -36.95 -5.80
C ALA A 91 38.86 -37.36 -4.55
N ASP A 92 39.52 -37.65 -3.43
CA ASP A 92 38.84 -37.98 -2.18
C ASP A 92 37.99 -36.80 -1.66
N VAL A 93 38.49 -35.57 -1.73
CA VAL A 93 37.73 -34.36 -1.33
C VAL A 93 36.50 -34.15 -2.21
N LEU A 94 36.63 -34.29 -3.54
CA LEU A 94 35.48 -34.12 -4.45
C LEU A 94 34.44 -35.23 -4.26
N LYS A 95 34.90 -36.47 -3.97
CA LYS A 95 34.02 -37.58 -3.64
C LYS A 95 33.22 -37.32 -2.38
N GLU A 96 33.88 -36.99 -1.27
CA GLU A 96 33.19 -36.66 -0.01
C GLU A 96 32.28 -35.45 -0.12
N LEU A 97 32.67 -34.43 -0.90
CA LEU A 97 31.81 -33.26 -1.19
C LEU A 97 30.54 -33.67 -1.93
N ALA A 98 30.64 -34.49 -2.96
CA ALA A 98 29.48 -34.98 -3.72
C ALA A 98 28.61 -35.97 -2.91
N LEU A 99 29.14 -36.62 -1.87
CA LEU A 99 28.37 -37.41 -0.92
C LEU A 99 27.66 -36.57 0.10
N GLU A 100 28.24 -35.46 0.58
CA GLU A 100 27.64 -34.54 1.54
C GLU A 100 26.62 -33.61 0.87
N PHE A 101 26.88 -33.13 -0.34
CA PHE A 101 26.00 -32.27 -1.14
C PHE A 101 25.62 -32.96 -2.46
N PRO A 102 24.87 -34.09 -2.40
CA PRO A 102 24.73 -34.97 -3.55
C PRO A 102 23.93 -34.36 -4.69
N PRO A 103 24.35 -34.58 -5.97
CA PRO A 103 23.50 -34.36 -7.11
C PRO A 103 22.29 -35.32 -7.09
N PRO A 104 21.23 -35.02 -7.86
CA PRO A 104 19.98 -35.83 -7.83
C PRO A 104 20.22 -37.31 -8.05
N GLU A 105 21.06 -37.64 -9.03
CA GLU A 105 21.34 -39.04 -9.42
C GLU A 105 22.09 -39.82 -8.29
N VAL A 106 22.99 -39.16 -7.60
CA VAL A 106 23.72 -39.71 -6.46
C VAL A 106 22.84 -39.79 -5.22
N PHE A 107 21.98 -38.82 -5.02
CA PHE A 107 21.02 -38.78 -3.90
C PHE A 107 20.00 -39.91 -4.00
N ASP A 108 19.41 -40.10 -5.19
CA ASP A 108 18.41 -41.13 -5.46
C ASP A 108 19.06 -42.54 -5.66
N GLY A 109 20.39 -42.67 -5.62
CA GLY A 109 21.08 -43.94 -5.78
C GLY A 109 21.10 -44.47 -7.21
N ILE A 110 20.88 -43.60 -8.18
CA ILE A 110 20.88 -43.96 -9.61
C ILE A 110 22.28 -44.05 -10.17
N ALA A 111 23.21 -43.22 -9.70
CA ALA A 111 24.60 -43.22 -10.08
C ALA A 111 25.52 -43.38 -8.88
N ASP A 112 26.65 -44.09 -9.06
CA ASP A 112 27.78 -44.04 -8.13
C ASP A 112 28.42 -42.65 -8.20
N VAL A 113 28.99 -42.19 -7.09
CA VAL A 113 29.57 -40.84 -7.00
C VAL A 113 30.81 -40.69 -7.87
N LEU A 114 31.62 -41.77 -8.03
CA LEU A 114 32.80 -41.72 -8.87
C LEU A 114 32.42 -41.72 -10.35
N ASP A 115 31.47 -42.56 -10.76
CA ASP A 115 30.91 -42.54 -12.10
C ASP A 115 30.30 -41.19 -12.46
N TRP A 116 29.60 -40.56 -11.48
CA TRP A 116 29.06 -39.21 -11.68
C TRP A 116 30.18 -38.18 -11.91
N LEU A 117 31.22 -38.18 -11.06
CA LEU A 117 32.35 -37.23 -11.21
C LEU A 117 33.10 -37.36 -12.55
N GLU A 118 33.19 -38.57 -13.13
CA GLU A 118 33.81 -38.84 -14.43
C GLU A 118 32.89 -38.47 -15.61
N SER A 119 31.61 -38.25 -15.37
CA SER A 119 30.64 -37.97 -16.41
C SER A 119 30.44 -36.47 -16.68
N SER A 120 29.55 -36.14 -17.60
CA SER A 120 29.16 -34.77 -17.91
C SER A 120 27.68 -34.71 -18.30
N SER A 121 27.05 -33.59 -18.04
CA SER A 121 25.67 -33.29 -18.43
C SER A 121 25.61 -32.21 -19.50
N ARG A 122 24.53 -32.19 -20.27
CA ARG A 122 24.25 -31.12 -21.22
C ARG A 122 23.41 -30.03 -20.53
N ALA A 123 23.92 -28.82 -20.43
CA ALA A 123 23.18 -27.66 -19.90
C ALA A 123 22.06 -27.23 -20.87
N LYS A 124 21.06 -26.52 -20.38
CA LYS A 124 19.93 -26.00 -21.18
C LYS A 124 20.36 -25.10 -22.36
N ASP A 125 21.53 -24.49 -22.27
CA ASP A 125 22.17 -23.67 -23.32
C ASP A 125 22.97 -24.49 -24.32
N GLY A 126 22.93 -25.83 -24.23
CA GLY A 126 23.59 -26.74 -25.13
C GLY A 126 25.05 -27.00 -24.81
N LYS A 127 25.66 -26.36 -23.80
CA LYS A 127 27.05 -26.60 -23.40
C LYS A 127 27.16 -27.87 -22.58
N THR A 128 28.32 -28.54 -22.72
CA THR A 128 28.67 -29.70 -21.91
C THR A 128 29.29 -29.24 -20.59
N LEU A 129 28.67 -29.62 -19.48
CA LEU A 129 29.16 -29.34 -18.13
C LEU A 129 29.85 -30.60 -17.58
N SER A 130 31.16 -30.54 -17.31
CA SER A 130 31.89 -31.57 -16.59
C SER A 130 31.44 -31.54 -15.11
N HIS A 131 31.06 -32.70 -14.57
CA HIS A 131 30.61 -32.77 -13.17
C HIS A 131 31.79 -32.55 -12.20
N ARG A 132 32.98 -32.86 -12.58
CA ARG A 132 34.20 -32.55 -11.81
C ARG A 132 34.47 -31.05 -11.74
N GLU A 133 34.20 -30.30 -12.84
CA GLU A 133 34.25 -28.83 -12.83
C GLU A 133 33.18 -28.22 -11.90
N ALA A 134 31.96 -28.77 -11.94
CA ALA A 134 30.87 -28.33 -11.05
C ALA A 134 31.17 -28.61 -9.57
N ALA A 135 31.80 -29.77 -9.27
CA ALA A 135 32.22 -30.12 -7.90
C ALA A 135 33.33 -29.20 -7.38
N LEU A 136 34.27 -28.78 -8.24
CA LEU A 136 35.31 -27.81 -7.87
C LEU A 136 34.73 -26.40 -7.57
N GLU A 137 33.80 -25.97 -8.40
CA GLU A 137 33.06 -24.71 -8.13
C GLU A 137 32.30 -24.79 -6.82
N GLN A 138 31.62 -25.90 -6.56
CA GLN A 138 30.94 -26.18 -5.31
C GLN A 138 31.89 -26.18 -4.11
N LEU A 139 33.07 -26.74 -4.23
CA LEU A 139 34.12 -26.76 -3.20
C LEU A 139 34.49 -25.33 -2.77
N ILE A 140 34.70 -24.44 -3.75
CA ILE A 140 35.01 -23.02 -3.50
C ILE A 140 33.84 -22.35 -2.78
N LEU A 141 32.62 -22.49 -3.28
CA LEU A 141 31.45 -21.80 -2.75
C LEU A 141 31.10 -22.28 -1.34
N VAL A 142 31.09 -23.59 -1.07
CA VAL A 142 30.86 -24.14 0.26
C VAL A 142 31.86 -23.56 1.26
N ARG A 143 33.12 -23.48 0.89
CA ARG A 143 34.16 -22.93 1.77
C ARG A 143 33.94 -21.43 2.04
N LEU A 144 33.66 -20.63 1.02
CA LEU A 144 33.43 -19.19 1.14
C LEU A 144 32.20 -18.90 2.01
N PHE A 145 31.12 -19.68 1.89
CA PHE A 145 29.95 -19.51 2.75
C PHE A 145 30.23 -19.85 4.21
N ASN A 146 31.08 -20.88 4.48
CA ASN A 146 31.49 -21.23 5.84
C ASN A 146 32.44 -20.21 6.47
N GLU A 147 33.20 -19.49 5.65
CA GLU A 147 34.07 -18.38 6.08
C GLU A 147 33.30 -17.06 6.32
N ASN A 148 32.10 -16.92 5.77
CA ASN A 148 31.32 -15.70 5.84
C ASN A 148 30.58 -15.59 7.18
N PRO A 149 30.89 -14.58 8.03
CA PRO A 149 30.25 -14.43 9.34
C PRO A 149 28.72 -14.18 9.25
N ALA A 150 28.24 -13.50 8.22
CA ALA A 150 26.80 -13.28 8.01
C ALA A 150 26.04 -14.58 7.69
N CYS A 151 26.74 -15.61 7.25
CA CYS A 151 26.18 -16.92 6.97
C CYS A 151 26.13 -17.84 8.21
N ALA A 152 26.69 -17.44 9.34
CA ALA A 152 26.76 -18.26 10.55
C ALA A 152 25.42 -18.85 11.03
N PRO A 153 24.28 -18.13 11.02
CA PRO A 153 22.98 -18.66 11.39
C PRO A 153 22.49 -19.77 10.44
N TYR A 154 22.93 -19.74 9.18
CA TYR A 154 22.50 -20.66 8.10
C TYR A 154 23.51 -21.78 7.84
N ARG A 155 24.63 -21.79 8.57
CA ARG A 155 25.71 -22.74 8.42
C ARG A 155 25.24 -24.20 8.47
N PRO A 156 24.25 -24.61 9.29
CA PRO A 156 23.75 -25.98 9.27
C PRO A 156 23.32 -26.48 7.89
N LEU A 157 22.95 -25.61 6.95
CA LEU A 157 22.55 -25.98 5.58
C LEU A 157 23.76 -26.51 4.77
N PHE A 158 24.93 -25.91 4.95
CA PHE A 158 26.13 -26.14 4.11
C PHE A 158 27.41 -26.28 4.92
N ASP A 159 27.33 -26.79 6.16
CA ASP A 159 28.50 -26.94 7.06
C ASP A 159 29.58 -27.87 6.44
N ASP A 160 30.79 -27.33 6.28
CA ASP A 160 31.96 -28.08 5.84
C ASP A 160 32.67 -28.79 7.02
N GLY A 161 32.24 -28.55 8.24
CA GLY A 161 32.76 -29.12 9.45
C GLY A 161 34.07 -28.50 9.93
N VAL A 162 34.49 -27.37 9.39
CA VAL A 162 35.68 -26.64 9.87
C VAL A 162 35.27 -25.64 10.94
N SER A 163 35.82 -25.74 12.13
CA SER A 163 35.58 -24.81 13.21
C SER A 163 36.22 -23.44 12.93
N PRO A 164 35.80 -22.34 13.62
CA PRO A 164 36.46 -21.05 13.51
C PRO A 164 37.98 -21.08 13.85
N ALA A 165 38.40 -22.08 14.65
CA ALA A 165 39.80 -22.28 14.99
C ALA A 165 40.57 -23.10 13.93
N GLY A 166 39.93 -23.44 12.79
CA GLY A 166 40.57 -24.21 11.71
C GLY A 166 40.68 -25.72 11.98
N THR A 167 39.98 -26.26 12.96
CA THR A 167 39.95 -27.70 13.27
C THR A 167 38.74 -28.39 12.67
N ALA A 168 38.92 -29.66 12.20
CA ALA A 168 37.84 -30.44 11.65
C ALA A 168 36.96 -31.07 12.75
N ALA A 169 35.63 -30.96 12.62
CA ALA A 169 34.71 -31.66 13.53
C ALA A 169 34.68 -33.15 13.18
N ALA A 170 34.64 -34.03 14.19
CA ALA A 170 34.64 -35.49 13.98
C ALA A 170 33.42 -35.91 13.08
N GLY A 171 33.72 -36.71 12.06
CA GLY A 171 32.72 -37.23 11.11
C GLY A 171 32.28 -36.25 10.03
N SER A 172 32.75 -35.01 10.02
CA SER A 172 32.45 -34.00 8.99
C SER A 172 33.23 -34.22 7.68
N LEU A 173 32.87 -33.51 6.64
CA LEU A 173 33.58 -33.44 5.35
C LEU A 173 35.08 -33.19 5.55
N ALA A 174 35.42 -32.19 6.38
CA ALA A 174 36.77 -31.80 6.67
C ALA A 174 37.58 -32.88 7.46
N ALA A 175 36.92 -33.82 8.16
CA ALA A 175 37.54 -34.89 8.88
C ALA A 175 37.71 -36.15 8.05
N LYS A 176 36.87 -36.36 7.02
CA LYS A 176 36.89 -37.56 6.16
C LYS A 176 37.93 -37.50 5.05
N ALA A 177 38.36 -36.30 4.67
CA ALA A 177 39.28 -36.07 3.56
C ALA A 177 40.25 -34.92 3.89
N PRO A 178 41.39 -34.76 3.20
CA PRO A 178 42.37 -33.69 3.44
C PRO A 178 41.92 -32.35 2.88
N TYR A 179 40.68 -31.96 3.26
CA TYR A 179 39.89 -30.82 2.73
C TYR A 179 40.65 -29.51 2.75
N LEU A 180 41.18 -29.11 3.93
CA LEU A 180 41.91 -27.85 4.10
C LEU A 180 43.24 -27.82 3.32
N ALA A 181 43.96 -28.92 3.26
CA ALA A 181 45.21 -29.01 2.52
C ALA A 181 45.00 -28.85 1.02
N VAL A 182 43.99 -29.54 0.48
CA VAL A 182 43.58 -29.41 -0.95
C VAL A 182 43.12 -27.99 -1.26
N PHE A 183 42.27 -27.39 -0.38
CA PHE A 183 41.79 -26.03 -0.59
C PHE A 183 42.92 -24.99 -0.55
N SER A 184 43.90 -25.14 0.38
CA SER A 184 45.07 -24.26 0.46
C SER A 184 45.93 -24.30 -0.83
N LYS A 185 46.18 -25.50 -1.41
CA LYS A 185 46.89 -25.62 -2.68
C LYS A 185 46.14 -24.99 -3.85
N LEU A 186 44.81 -25.15 -3.88
CA LEU A 186 43.96 -24.51 -4.90
C LEU A 186 43.99 -22.96 -4.74
N GLU A 187 43.97 -22.47 -3.52
CA GLU A 187 44.09 -21.05 -3.23
C GLU A 187 45.43 -20.46 -3.69
N GLU A 188 46.53 -21.16 -3.42
CA GLU A 188 47.87 -20.74 -3.89
C GLU A 188 47.94 -20.70 -5.42
N ALA A 189 47.38 -21.71 -6.10
CA ALA A 189 47.35 -21.75 -7.55
C ALA A 189 46.51 -20.61 -8.15
N LEU A 190 45.38 -20.30 -7.53
CA LEU A 190 44.52 -19.17 -7.98
C LEU A 190 45.17 -17.80 -7.73
N LYS A 191 45.94 -17.64 -6.64
CA LYS A 191 46.72 -16.41 -6.37
C LYS A 191 47.83 -16.16 -7.36
N ALA A 192 48.39 -17.22 -7.98
CA ALA A 192 49.44 -17.11 -8.98
C ALA A 192 48.92 -16.67 -10.36
N LEU A 193 47.64 -16.62 -10.57
CA LEU A 193 46.98 -16.26 -11.83
C LEU A 193 46.63 -14.74 -11.88
N PRO A 194 46.42 -14.18 -13.09
CA PRO A 194 45.95 -12.81 -13.23
C PRO A 194 44.66 -12.54 -12.40
N GLY A 195 44.60 -11.40 -11.73
CA GLY A 195 43.49 -11.06 -10.90
C GLY A 195 42.31 -10.41 -11.66
N ILE A 196 41.21 -10.20 -10.97
CA ILE A 196 40.00 -9.52 -11.44
C ILE A 196 40.11 -8.04 -11.09
N SER A 197 39.93 -7.17 -12.09
CA SER A 197 39.88 -5.71 -11.88
C SER A 197 38.43 -5.22 -11.69
N TYR A 198 38.22 -4.35 -10.75
CA TYR A 198 36.91 -3.77 -10.47
C TYR A 198 36.99 -2.34 -9.88
N GLY A 199 35.90 -1.59 -10.01
CA GLY A 199 35.83 -0.22 -9.52
C GLY A 199 36.95 0.66 -10.06
N LYS A 200 37.61 1.47 -9.21
CA LYS A 200 38.68 2.40 -9.59
C LYS A 200 40.05 1.71 -9.73
N GLY A 201 40.12 0.62 -10.51
CA GLY A 201 41.38 -0.03 -10.85
C GLY A 201 41.97 -0.93 -9.76
N LYS A 202 41.20 -1.43 -8.80
CA LYS A 202 41.59 -2.45 -7.85
C LYS A 202 41.62 -3.81 -8.52
N THR A 203 42.68 -4.56 -8.31
CA THR A 203 42.85 -5.93 -8.83
C THR A 203 43.08 -6.89 -7.68
N LEU A 204 42.29 -7.96 -7.61
CA LEU A 204 42.40 -9.03 -6.60
C LEU A 204 42.42 -10.40 -7.30
N ASP A 205 43.08 -11.38 -6.68
CA ASP A 205 42.91 -12.79 -7.10
C ASP A 205 41.45 -13.22 -6.89
N LEU A 206 41.04 -14.30 -7.55
CA LEU A 206 39.64 -14.75 -7.58
C LEU A 206 39.05 -14.94 -6.17
N LEU A 207 39.74 -15.66 -5.27
CA LEU A 207 39.19 -15.94 -3.94
C LEU A 207 39.13 -14.70 -3.05
N SER A 208 40.18 -13.85 -3.12
CA SER A 208 40.16 -12.57 -2.43
C SER A 208 39.02 -11.65 -2.93
N PHE A 209 38.75 -11.68 -4.24
CA PHE A 209 37.66 -10.95 -4.83
C PHE A 209 36.29 -11.44 -4.33
N LEU A 210 36.07 -12.75 -4.33
CA LEU A 210 34.83 -13.40 -3.87
C LEU A 210 34.58 -13.19 -2.36
N ARG A 211 35.64 -13.03 -1.56
CA ARG A 211 35.56 -12.73 -0.12
C ARG A 211 35.26 -11.27 0.23
N GLU A 212 35.40 -10.33 -0.72
CA GLU A 212 35.21 -8.89 -0.45
C GLU A 212 33.82 -8.54 0.13
N PRO A 213 32.67 -9.06 -0.36
CA PRO A 213 31.37 -8.77 0.25
C PRO A 213 31.30 -9.14 1.74
N ALA A 214 31.76 -10.34 2.09
CA ALA A 214 31.78 -10.83 3.48
C ALA A 214 32.74 -10.02 4.36
N LYS A 215 33.88 -9.61 3.82
CA LYS A 215 34.87 -8.78 4.52
C LYS A 215 34.37 -7.37 4.76
N ARG A 216 33.59 -6.78 3.82
CA ARG A 216 33.09 -5.41 3.90
C ARG A 216 31.80 -5.30 4.74
N ALA A 217 30.97 -6.34 4.73
CA ALA A 217 29.71 -6.38 5.47
C ALA A 217 29.56 -7.72 6.21
N PRO A 218 30.39 -8.01 7.22
CA PRO A 218 30.44 -9.32 7.88
C PRO A 218 29.21 -9.69 8.70
N GLN A 219 28.32 -8.73 8.99
CA GLN A 219 27.18 -8.94 9.88
C GLN A 219 25.82 -8.97 9.16
N SER A 220 25.77 -8.73 7.84
CA SER A 220 24.50 -8.52 7.15
C SER A 220 24.55 -8.97 5.70
N LEU A 221 23.74 -9.98 5.35
CA LEU A 221 23.54 -10.42 3.97
C LEU A 221 22.95 -9.31 3.09
N ARG A 222 22.04 -8.51 3.63
CA ARG A 222 21.50 -7.32 2.93
C ARG A 222 22.60 -6.35 2.54
N ALA A 223 23.51 -6.03 3.46
CA ALA A 223 24.61 -5.12 3.19
C ALA A 223 25.63 -5.74 2.21
N GLN A 224 25.81 -7.06 2.21
CA GLN A 224 26.62 -7.77 1.20
C GLN A 224 25.99 -7.67 -0.19
N LEU A 225 24.67 -7.85 -0.32
CA LEU A 225 23.96 -7.67 -1.59
C LEU A 225 24.13 -6.23 -2.11
N GLN A 226 23.98 -5.23 -1.25
CA GLN A 226 24.16 -3.83 -1.62
C GLN A 226 25.60 -3.58 -2.09
N TRP A 227 26.59 -4.08 -1.36
CA TRP A 227 27.99 -3.94 -1.75
C TRP A 227 28.27 -4.60 -3.11
N ILE A 228 27.72 -5.79 -3.39
CA ILE A 228 27.82 -6.49 -4.68
C ILE A 228 27.21 -5.62 -5.79
N ILE A 229 26.05 -5.03 -5.58
CA ILE A 229 25.40 -4.14 -6.57
C ILE A 229 26.30 -2.96 -6.89
N ASP A 230 26.87 -2.32 -5.87
CA ASP A 230 27.67 -1.10 -6.00
C ASP A 230 29.04 -1.35 -6.64
N ASN A 231 29.62 -2.55 -6.45
CA ASN A 231 31.00 -2.83 -6.88
C ASN A 231 31.12 -3.86 -8.01
N TRP A 232 30.16 -4.80 -8.13
CA TRP A 232 30.15 -5.82 -9.18
C TRP A 232 29.06 -5.61 -10.23
N GLY A 233 28.20 -4.58 -10.06
CA GLY A 233 27.02 -4.37 -10.89
C GLY A 233 27.29 -4.32 -12.39
N GLU A 234 28.41 -3.72 -12.81
CA GLU A 234 28.83 -3.70 -14.22
C GLU A 234 29.22 -5.10 -14.75
N LEU A 235 29.83 -5.92 -13.90
CA LEU A 235 30.22 -7.30 -14.25
C LEU A 235 29.00 -8.24 -14.31
N LEU A 236 27.97 -7.97 -13.51
CA LEU A 236 26.80 -8.83 -13.35
C LEU A 236 25.67 -8.49 -14.33
N GLY A 237 25.70 -7.32 -15.00
CA GLY A 237 24.71 -6.93 -15.99
C GLY A 237 23.28 -6.99 -15.46
N ASP A 238 22.37 -7.67 -16.18
CA ASP A 238 20.94 -7.77 -15.83
C ASP A 238 20.69 -8.50 -14.51
N PHE A 239 21.65 -9.29 -14.00
CA PHE A 239 21.53 -9.96 -12.70
C PHE A 239 21.41 -8.96 -11.54
N ARG A 240 21.84 -7.71 -11.72
CA ARG A 240 21.66 -6.63 -10.77
C ARG A 240 20.19 -6.44 -10.34
N LEU A 241 19.23 -6.65 -11.25
CA LEU A 241 17.80 -6.56 -10.92
C LEU A 241 17.37 -7.65 -9.92
N ALA A 242 17.91 -8.86 -10.04
CA ALA A 242 17.62 -9.92 -9.07
C ALA A 242 18.19 -9.61 -7.68
N LEU A 243 19.38 -9.00 -7.61
CA LEU A 243 19.98 -8.56 -6.35
C LEU A 243 19.13 -7.48 -5.67
N LEU A 244 18.63 -6.51 -6.42
CA LEU A 244 17.72 -5.48 -5.92
C LEU A 244 16.41 -6.09 -5.39
N ALA A 245 15.82 -7.04 -6.12
CA ALA A 245 14.62 -7.76 -5.68
C ALA A 245 14.87 -8.55 -4.38
N GLY A 246 16.08 -9.08 -4.19
CA GLY A 246 16.47 -9.73 -2.94
C GLY A 246 16.51 -8.75 -1.76
N ILE A 247 17.05 -7.56 -1.95
CA ILE A 247 17.04 -6.49 -0.95
C ILE A 247 15.59 -6.08 -0.62
N ASP A 248 14.75 -5.92 -1.63
CA ASP A 248 13.35 -5.56 -1.45
C ASP A 248 12.59 -6.61 -0.62
N MET A 249 12.85 -7.90 -0.86
CA MET A 249 12.26 -8.98 -0.08
C MET A 249 12.68 -8.93 1.39
N ILE A 250 13.95 -8.60 1.70
CA ILE A 250 14.41 -8.41 3.08
C ILE A 250 13.68 -7.21 3.71
N ASN A 251 13.57 -6.11 2.97
CA ASN A 251 12.85 -4.91 3.43
C ASN A 251 11.37 -5.22 3.70
N GLU A 252 10.69 -6.01 2.87
CA GLU A 252 9.30 -6.45 3.08
C GLU A 252 9.15 -7.27 4.38
N GLU A 253 10.00 -8.28 4.59
CA GLU A 253 9.92 -9.14 5.79
C GLU A 253 10.22 -8.38 7.09
N THR A 254 11.06 -7.36 7.01
CA THR A 254 11.48 -6.55 8.18
C THR A 254 10.67 -5.26 8.35
N ALA A 255 9.77 -4.92 7.40
CA ALA A 255 8.97 -3.71 7.47
C ALA A 255 8.06 -3.70 8.70
N PRO A 256 8.04 -2.62 9.49
CA PRO A 256 7.10 -2.51 10.60
C PRO A 256 5.66 -2.42 10.05
N ARG A 257 4.75 -3.21 10.62
CA ARG A 257 3.32 -3.14 10.31
C ARG A 257 2.68 -2.06 11.18
N PHE A 258 2.14 -1.03 10.56
CA PHE A 258 1.44 0.04 11.26
C PHE A 258 -0.06 -0.24 11.30
N PRO A 259 -0.80 0.24 12.34
CA PRO A 259 -2.25 0.20 12.32
C PRO A 259 -2.80 1.02 11.15
N PRO A 260 -3.96 0.64 10.57
CA PRO A 260 -4.58 1.38 9.48
C PRO A 260 -5.00 2.78 9.92
N GLY A 261 -4.94 3.75 9.01
CA GLY A 261 -5.38 5.12 9.23
C GLY A 261 -4.48 6.14 8.54
N PRO A 262 -4.91 7.41 8.50
CA PRO A 262 -4.17 8.49 7.83
C PRO A 262 -2.85 8.86 8.52
N GLY A 263 -2.56 8.30 9.71
CA GLY A 263 -1.41 8.67 10.51
C GLY A 263 -1.58 10.03 11.22
N PRO A 264 -0.53 10.53 11.91
CA PRO A 264 -0.58 11.83 12.57
C PRO A 264 -0.71 12.96 11.55
N ALA A 265 -1.56 13.95 11.85
CA ALA A 265 -1.73 15.11 11.01
C ALA A 265 -0.47 16.02 11.08
N HIS A 266 0.08 16.33 9.92
CA HIS A 266 1.22 17.25 9.76
C HIS A 266 0.74 18.56 9.13
N ALA A 267 1.43 19.67 9.43
CA ALA A 267 1.21 20.93 8.74
C ALA A 267 1.52 20.79 7.24
N TYR A 268 0.68 21.37 6.39
CA TYR A 268 0.88 21.29 4.93
C TYR A 268 2.10 22.12 4.52
N HIS A 269 2.95 21.53 3.67
CA HIS A 269 4.13 22.15 3.10
C HIS A 269 4.15 21.93 1.58
N TYR A 270 4.17 23.02 0.82
CA TYR A 270 4.02 22.96 -0.64
C TYR A 270 5.32 23.12 -1.43
N ARG A 271 6.49 22.99 -0.79
CA ARG A 271 7.79 23.16 -1.47
C ARG A 271 8.01 22.19 -2.64
N SER A 272 7.56 20.96 -2.52
CA SER A 272 7.62 19.95 -3.59
C SER A 272 6.67 20.27 -4.74
N SER A 273 5.58 21.00 -4.49
CA SER A 273 4.53 21.29 -5.46
C SER A 273 4.75 22.58 -6.26
N LEU A 274 5.87 23.27 -6.05
CA LEU A 274 6.18 24.52 -6.77
C LEU A 274 6.34 24.33 -8.29
N HIS A 275 6.72 23.13 -8.73
CA HIS A 275 6.91 22.79 -10.13
C HIS A 275 5.68 22.15 -10.79
N GLU A 276 4.64 21.87 -10.02
CA GLU A 276 3.39 21.29 -10.52
C GLU A 276 2.56 22.38 -11.23
N TYR A 277 1.92 22.00 -12.34
CA TYR A 277 1.03 22.91 -13.03
C TYR A 277 -0.26 23.14 -12.26
N GLU A 278 -0.89 24.28 -12.50
CA GLU A 278 -2.15 24.68 -11.86
C GLU A 278 -3.31 24.45 -12.83
N LYS A 279 -4.26 23.63 -12.44
CA LYS A 279 -5.43 23.29 -13.26
C LYS A 279 -6.67 23.03 -12.37
N PHE A 280 -7.10 24.03 -11.64
CA PHE A 280 -8.34 23.95 -10.87
C PHE A 280 -9.56 23.78 -11.77
N SER A 281 -10.51 22.96 -11.37
CA SER A 281 -11.84 22.90 -12.00
C SER A 281 -12.70 24.10 -11.56
N ALA A 282 -13.50 24.60 -12.48
CA ALA A 282 -14.44 25.66 -12.18
C ALA A 282 -15.66 25.12 -11.43
N ASP A 283 -16.05 25.76 -10.33
CA ASP A 283 -17.28 25.44 -9.62
C ASP A 283 -18.52 25.87 -10.44
N ARG A 284 -19.57 25.07 -10.39
CA ARG A 284 -20.91 25.52 -10.75
C ARG A 284 -21.49 26.39 -9.64
N SER A 285 -22.49 27.22 -9.96
CA SER A 285 -23.04 28.23 -9.05
C SER A 285 -23.53 27.70 -7.70
N TRP A 286 -23.94 26.44 -7.63
CA TRP A 286 -24.43 25.80 -6.39
C TRP A 286 -23.32 25.20 -5.52
N MET A 287 -22.18 24.84 -6.11
CA MET A 287 -21.09 24.10 -5.43
C MET A 287 -20.47 24.86 -4.25
N PRO A 288 -20.25 26.19 -4.32
CA PRO A 288 -19.70 26.92 -3.18
C PRO A 288 -20.60 26.94 -1.95
N SER A 289 -21.92 26.97 -2.15
CA SER A 289 -22.91 27.07 -1.04
C SER A 289 -23.30 25.71 -0.46
N LEU A 290 -22.67 24.63 -0.88
CA LEU A 290 -22.98 23.27 -0.44
C LEU A 290 -22.64 23.07 1.04
N VAL A 291 -23.60 22.49 1.78
CA VAL A 291 -23.46 21.95 3.14
C VAL A 291 -23.86 20.48 3.08
N LEU A 292 -22.94 19.58 3.31
CA LEU A 292 -23.12 18.14 3.12
C LEU A 292 -23.45 17.46 4.46
N LEU A 293 -24.56 16.69 4.49
CA LEU A 293 -24.91 15.81 5.59
C LEU A 293 -24.68 14.35 5.15
N ALA A 294 -23.87 13.61 5.87
CA ALA A 294 -23.66 12.18 5.64
C ALA A 294 -24.66 11.35 6.46
N LYS A 295 -25.21 10.30 5.86
CA LYS A 295 -26.05 9.30 6.55
C LYS A 295 -25.64 7.88 6.15
N ASN A 296 -25.37 7.02 7.13
CA ASN A 296 -25.36 5.57 6.90
C ASN A 296 -26.81 5.15 6.58
N THR A 297 -27.04 4.75 5.34
CA THR A 297 -28.42 4.60 4.82
C THR A 297 -29.24 3.59 5.60
N LEU A 298 -28.70 2.39 5.85
CA LEU A 298 -29.43 1.34 6.56
C LEU A 298 -29.75 1.73 8.00
N VAL A 299 -28.78 2.29 8.71
CA VAL A 299 -28.95 2.75 10.09
C VAL A 299 -29.97 3.89 10.15
N TRP A 300 -29.90 4.85 9.21
CA TRP A 300 -30.84 5.96 9.16
C TRP A 300 -32.28 5.49 8.91
N LEU A 301 -32.51 4.59 7.94
CA LEU A 301 -33.85 4.05 7.68
C LEU A 301 -34.40 3.29 8.89
N HIS A 302 -33.56 2.54 9.60
CA HIS A 302 -33.96 1.89 10.84
C HIS A 302 -34.33 2.90 11.93
N GLN A 303 -33.55 3.97 12.12
CA GLN A 303 -33.85 5.04 13.07
C GLN A 303 -35.16 5.75 12.72
N LEU A 304 -35.41 6.04 11.44
CA LEU A 304 -36.67 6.60 10.97
C LEU A 304 -37.84 5.65 11.25
N SER A 305 -37.66 4.34 11.06
CA SER A 305 -38.70 3.34 11.39
C SER A 305 -39.10 3.41 12.85
N VAL A 306 -38.13 3.58 13.75
CA VAL A 306 -38.41 3.74 15.22
C VAL A 306 -39.13 5.06 15.51
N ILE A 307 -38.63 6.17 14.95
CA ILE A 307 -39.20 7.53 15.19
C ILE A 307 -40.64 7.60 14.69
N TYR A 308 -40.90 7.13 13.47
CA TYR A 308 -42.22 7.23 12.84
C TYR A 308 -43.14 6.05 13.16
N ARG A 309 -42.67 5.05 13.94
CA ARG A 309 -43.40 3.84 14.35
C ARG A 309 -44.02 3.10 13.16
N ARG A 310 -43.35 3.07 12.04
CA ARG A 310 -43.70 2.33 10.83
C ARG A 310 -42.43 1.82 10.15
N GLU A 311 -42.55 0.74 9.40
CA GLU A 311 -41.41 0.23 8.61
C GLU A 311 -41.02 1.24 7.54
N ILE A 312 -39.75 1.64 7.53
CA ILE A 312 -39.09 2.48 6.53
C ILE A 312 -37.82 1.75 6.15
N SER A 313 -37.84 1.01 5.05
CA SER A 313 -36.72 0.21 4.55
C SER A 313 -36.29 0.65 3.16
N ARG A 314 -37.10 1.46 2.45
CA ARG A 314 -36.84 1.94 1.09
C ARG A 314 -36.62 3.44 1.08
N LEU A 315 -35.87 3.93 0.10
CA LEU A 315 -35.57 5.37 -0.04
C LEU A 315 -36.83 6.21 -0.27
N ASP A 316 -37.79 5.74 -1.06
CA ASP A 316 -39.04 6.42 -1.36
C ASP A 316 -40.05 6.47 -0.19
N GLN A 317 -39.71 5.84 0.93
CA GLN A 317 -40.51 5.87 2.16
C GLN A 317 -40.04 6.93 3.17
N ILE A 318 -38.92 7.61 2.90
CA ILE A 318 -38.36 8.65 3.76
C ILE A 318 -39.36 9.81 3.83
N PRO A 319 -39.77 10.26 5.03
CA PRO A 319 -40.74 11.34 5.19
C PRO A 319 -40.23 12.69 4.70
N ASP A 320 -41.11 13.50 4.08
CA ASP A 320 -40.81 14.87 3.66
C ASP A 320 -40.41 15.79 4.82
N GLU A 321 -40.90 15.51 6.03
CA GLU A 321 -40.56 16.25 7.26
C GLU A 321 -39.07 16.19 7.57
N GLU A 322 -38.41 15.08 7.26
CA GLU A 322 -36.95 14.92 7.43
C GLU A 322 -36.20 15.81 6.44
N LEU A 323 -36.62 15.84 5.19
CA LEU A 323 -36.02 16.68 4.15
C LEU A 323 -36.25 18.14 4.40
N PHE A 324 -37.46 18.51 4.81
CA PHE A 324 -37.79 19.87 5.26
C PHE A 324 -36.88 20.30 6.41
N THR A 325 -36.75 19.46 7.44
CA THR A 325 -35.89 19.75 8.60
C THR A 325 -34.42 19.95 8.21
N MET A 326 -33.91 19.14 7.28
CA MET A 326 -32.54 19.29 6.77
C MET A 326 -32.39 20.65 6.05
N ALA A 327 -33.31 21.00 5.17
CA ALA A 327 -33.28 22.25 4.43
C ALA A 327 -33.38 23.48 5.36
N GLU A 328 -34.31 23.48 6.34
CA GLU A 328 -34.45 24.52 7.33
C GLU A 328 -33.18 24.69 8.19
N ARG A 329 -32.42 23.64 8.41
CA ARG A 329 -31.14 23.69 9.11
C ARG A 329 -29.96 24.15 8.21
N GLY A 330 -30.22 24.41 6.94
CA GLY A 330 -29.22 24.89 5.97
C GLY A 330 -28.41 23.81 5.29
N MET A 331 -28.86 22.56 5.33
CA MET A 331 -28.21 21.44 4.64
C MET A 331 -28.87 21.24 3.28
N ASN A 332 -28.07 21.27 2.23
CA ASN A 332 -28.53 21.19 0.84
C ASN A 332 -27.82 20.10 0.03
N GLY A 333 -27.04 19.25 0.70
CA GLY A 333 -26.46 18.02 0.18
C GLY A 333 -26.65 16.86 1.13
N LEU A 334 -27.05 15.71 0.62
CA LEU A 334 -27.25 14.48 1.40
C LEU A 334 -26.41 13.36 0.81
N TRP A 335 -25.43 12.90 1.57
CA TRP A 335 -24.58 11.76 1.19
C TRP A 335 -25.14 10.48 1.80
N LEU A 336 -25.55 9.58 0.90
CA LEU A 336 -26.11 8.27 1.22
C LEU A 336 -25.02 7.20 1.18
N ILE A 337 -24.52 6.79 2.34
CA ILE A 337 -23.48 5.79 2.46
C ILE A 337 -24.08 4.40 2.33
N GLY A 338 -23.54 3.59 1.41
CA GLY A 338 -23.86 2.17 1.26
C GLY A 338 -25.18 1.86 0.56
N ILE A 339 -25.52 2.65 -0.45
CA ILE A 339 -26.73 2.45 -1.28
C ILE A 339 -26.58 1.41 -2.40
N TRP A 340 -25.32 1.12 -2.77
CA TRP A 340 -25.02 0.18 -3.86
C TRP A 340 -25.27 -1.27 -3.44
N GLN A 341 -25.43 -2.15 -4.42
CA GLN A 341 -25.42 -3.59 -4.17
C GLN A 341 -24.09 -4.01 -3.55
N ARG A 342 -24.16 -4.58 -2.35
CA ARG A 342 -23.01 -5.01 -1.59
C ARG A 342 -22.66 -6.47 -1.86
N SER A 343 -21.39 -6.85 -1.67
CA SER A 343 -20.86 -8.19 -1.85
C SER A 343 -21.51 -9.21 -0.89
N PRO A 344 -22.23 -10.22 -1.37
CA PRO A 344 -22.72 -11.30 -0.50
C PRO A 344 -21.60 -12.05 0.23
N ALA A 345 -20.41 -12.15 -0.37
CA ALA A 345 -19.24 -12.75 0.27
C ALA A 345 -18.78 -11.94 1.48
N SER A 346 -18.80 -10.59 1.41
CA SER A 346 -18.47 -9.73 2.54
C SER A 346 -19.39 -9.98 3.75
N GLU A 347 -20.70 -10.11 3.53
CA GLU A 347 -21.66 -10.46 4.59
C GLU A 347 -21.34 -11.84 5.20
N LYS A 348 -21.09 -12.87 4.35
CA LYS A 348 -20.72 -14.22 4.82
C LYS A 348 -19.46 -14.19 5.67
N ILE A 349 -18.43 -13.47 5.24
CA ILE A 349 -17.16 -13.33 6.00
C ILE A 349 -17.44 -12.76 7.40
N LYS A 350 -18.19 -11.65 7.48
CA LYS A 350 -18.47 -10.98 8.76
C LYS A 350 -19.25 -11.88 9.70
N LYS A 351 -20.22 -12.64 9.19
CA LYS A 351 -20.98 -13.63 9.96
C LYS A 351 -20.08 -14.77 10.45
N LEU A 352 -19.23 -15.32 9.60
CA LEU A 352 -18.25 -16.34 9.98
C LEU A 352 -17.24 -15.84 11.02
N CYS A 353 -16.88 -14.58 10.98
CA CYS A 353 -15.99 -13.94 11.94
C CYS A 353 -16.67 -13.49 13.24
N GLY A 354 -17.94 -13.84 13.45
CA GLY A 354 -18.64 -13.68 14.73
C GLY A 354 -19.62 -12.51 14.82
N ASN A 355 -19.99 -11.86 13.71
CA ASN A 355 -21.05 -10.86 13.67
C ASN A 355 -22.26 -11.36 12.86
N PRO A 356 -23.23 -12.07 13.51
CA PRO A 356 -24.37 -12.67 12.81
C PRO A 356 -25.36 -11.65 12.23
N GLU A 357 -25.40 -10.42 12.76
CA GLU A 357 -26.30 -9.36 12.32
C GLU A 357 -25.69 -8.46 11.23
N ALA A 358 -24.42 -8.65 10.88
CA ALA A 358 -23.75 -7.81 9.92
C ALA A 358 -24.43 -7.85 8.54
N ALA A 359 -24.51 -6.69 7.90
CA ALA A 359 -24.59 -6.58 6.45
C ALA A 359 -23.20 -6.77 5.82
N ALA A 360 -23.12 -6.83 4.51
CA ALA A 360 -21.85 -6.62 3.81
C ALA A 360 -21.33 -5.19 4.04
N SER A 361 -20.02 -5.00 3.92
CA SER A 361 -19.43 -3.65 3.97
C SER A 361 -20.01 -2.75 2.88
N ALA A 362 -20.28 -1.51 3.24
CA ALA A 362 -20.69 -0.47 2.29
C ALA A 362 -19.67 -0.22 1.17
N TYR A 363 -18.40 -0.58 1.39
CA TYR A 363 -17.28 -0.41 0.45
C TYR A 363 -16.81 -1.72 -0.22
N SER A 364 -17.48 -2.85 0.07
CA SER A 364 -17.28 -4.11 -0.64
C SER A 364 -18.44 -4.30 -1.62
N LEU A 365 -18.32 -3.73 -2.82
CA LEU A 365 -19.42 -3.63 -3.77
C LEU A 365 -19.52 -4.87 -4.66
N PHE A 366 -20.76 -5.32 -4.88
CA PHE A 366 -21.07 -6.31 -5.92
C PHE A 366 -21.16 -5.65 -7.29
N ASP A 367 -21.95 -4.59 -7.41
CA ASP A 367 -22.06 -3.74 -8.61
C ASP A 367 -22.59 -2.34 -8.23
N TYR A 368 -22.50 -1.39 -9.17
CA TYR A 368 -23.06 -0.02 -9.07
C TYR A 368 -24.51 0.01 -9.49
N GLU A 369 -25.31 -0.89 -8.92
CA GLU A 369 -26.75 -0.90 -8.96
C GLU A 369 -27.31 -0.55 -7.57
N ILE A 370 -28.41 0.16 -7.50
CA ILE A 370 -29.05 0.48 -6.19
C ILE A 370 -29.52 -0.84 -5.55
N SER A 371 -29.21 -1.02 -4.26
CA SER A 371 -29.62 -2.24 -3.55
C SER A 371 -31.13 -2.46 -3.66
N PRO A 372 -31.58 -3.67 -4.04
CA PRO A 372 -33.00 -4.03 -4.07
C PRO A 372 -33.69 -3.83 -2.71
N GLU A 373 -32.97 -4.03 -1.62
CA GLU A 373 -33.48 -3.79 -0.24
C GLU A 373 -33.90 -2.33 -0.03
N LEU A 374 -33.25 -1.40 -0.73
CA LEU A 374 -33.54 0.03 -0.69
C LEU A 374 -34.60 0.47 -1.72
N GLY A 375 -35.13 -0.48 -2.51
CA GLY A 375 -36.15 -0.27 -3.53
C GLY A 375 -35.61 0.00 -4.94
N GLY A 376 -34.31 -0.23 -5.18
CA GLY A 376 -33.69 -0.09 -6.51
C GLY A 376 -33.75 1.34 -7.07
N TRP A 377 -33.54 1.46 -8.37
CA TRP A 377 -33.50 2.74 -9.08
C TRP A 377 -34.82 3.51 -9.00
N GLU A 378 -35.96 2.82 -9.02
CA GLU A 378 -37.27 3.46 -8.92
C GLU A 378 -37.45 4.24 -7.61
N ALA A 379 -37.06 3.64 -6.48
CA ALA A 379 -37.10 4.30 -5.18
C ALA A 379 -36.09 5.46 -5.08
N LEU A 380 -34.90 5.30 -5.66
CA LEU A 380 -33.92 6.38 -5.73
C LEU A 380 -34.43 7.56 -6.56
N ASP A 381 -35.04 7.30 -7.73
CA ASP A 381 -35.54 8.37 -8.60
C ASP A 381 -36.68 9.16 -7.93
N ALA A 382 -37.61 8.46 -7.26
CA ALA A 382 -38.66 9.08 -6.45
C ALA A 382 -38.07 9.93 -5.32
N PHE A 383 -37.11 9.38 -4.58
CA PHE A 383 -36.46 10.08 -3.48
C PHE A 383 -35.63 11.28 -3.96
N ARG A 384 -34.98 11.17 -5.10
CA ARG A 384 -34.23 12.29 -5.72
C ARG A 384 -35.16 13.44 -6.07
N GLU A 385 -36.36 13.16 -6.60
CA GLU A 385 -37.35 14.19 -6.87
C GLU A 385 -37.89 14.85 -5.60
N GLN A 386 -38.14 14.06 -4.52
CA GLN A 386 -38.48 14.62 -3.21
C GLN A 386 -37.37 15.55 -2.70
N CYS A 387 -36.11 15.11 -2.70
CA CYS A 387 -34.98 15.94 -2.29
C CYS A 387 -34.88 17.25 -3.10
N ARG A 388 -35.11 17.18 -4.41
CA ARG A 388 -35.09 18.36 -5.30
C ARG A 388 -36.11 19.41 -4.88
N GLN A 389 -37.31 19.03 -4.42
CA GLN A 389 -38.34 19.97 -3.95
C GLN A 389 -37.89 20.77 -2.73
N PHE A 390 -36.99 20.23 -1.90
CA PHE A 390 -36.38 20.89 -0.75
C PHE A 390 -35.02 21.50 -1.05
N GLY A 391 -34.58 21.50 -2.32
CA GLY A 391 -33.26 22.04 -2.71
C GLY A 391 -32.08 21.19 -2.30
N ILE A 392 -32.28 19.92 -1.96
CA ILE A 392 -31.27 18.98 -1.52
C ILE A 392 -30.73 18.18 -2.71
N ARG A 393 -29.40 18.13 -2.88
CA ARG A 393 -28.68 17.32 -3.88
C ARG A 393 -28.18 16.03 -3.26
N LEU A 394 -28.29 14.92 -3.99
CA LEU A 394 -27.81 13.63 -3.52
C LEU A 394 -26.33 13.43 -3.86
N ALA A 395 -25.63 12.83 -2.91
CA ALA A 395 -24.27 12.38 -3.05
C ALA A 395 -24.19 10.85 -2.85
N ALA A 396 -23.29 10.20 -3.61
CA ALA A 396 -22.97 8.79 -3.46
C ALA A 396 -21.46 8.55 -3.47
N ASP A 397 -21.07 7.40 -2.91
CA ASP A 397 -19.69 6.92 -3.00
C ASP A 397 -19.39 6.35 -4.39
N MET A 398 -18.16 6.55 -4.82
CA MET A 398 -17.51 5.78 -5.87
C MET A 398 -16.25 5.14 -5.27
N VAL A 399 -16.14 3.82 -5.36
CA VAL A 399 -15.03 3.01 -4.82
C VAL A 399 -14.19 2.51 -6.00
N PRO A 400 -13.32 3.33 -6.58
CA PRO A 400 -12.68 2.99 -7.86
C PRO A 400 -11.49 2.04 -7.71
N ASN A 401 -10.91 1.93 -6.51
CA ASN A 401 -9.70 1.13 -6.27
C ASN A 401 -9.97 -0.37 -6.28
N HIS A 402 -11.13 -0.80 -5.80
CA HIS A 402 -11.44 -2.21 -5.59
C HIS A 402 -12.95 -2.48 -5.71
N THR A 403 -13.32 -3.74 -5.75
CA THR A 403 -14.71 -4.22 -5.66
C THR A 403 -14.81 -5.27 -4.54
N GLY A 404 -15.99 -5.82 -4.29
CA GLY A 404 -16.12 -7.02 -3.47
C GLY A 404 -15.44 -8.24 -4.11
N ILE A 405 -15.00 -9.19 -3.29
CA ILE A 405 -14.30 -10.40 -3.76
C ILE A 405 -15.16 -11.31 -4.65
N ASP A 406 -16.48 -11.20 -4.57
CA ASP A 406 -17.44 -11.92 -5.42
C ASP A 406 -18.22 -10.98 -6.33
N SER A 407 -17.71 -9.79 -6.61
CA SER A 407 -18.35 -8.81 -7.47
C SER A 407 -18.67 -9.35 -8.86
N PHE A 408 -19.58 -8.69 -9.55
CA PHE A 408 -19.92 -9.03 -10.94
C PHE A 408 -18.67 -9.09 -11.83
N TRP A 409 -17.72 -8.15 -11.66
CA TRP A 409 -16.49 -8.16 -12.44
C TRP A 409 -15.53 -9.29 -12.06
N VAL A 410 -15.38 -9.62 -10.77
CA VAL A 410 -14.54 -10.77 -10.35
C VAL A 410 -15.03 -12.07 -10.96
N ARG A 411 -16.36 -12.21 -11.14
CA ARG A 411 -16.93 -13.38 -11.77
C ARG A 411 -16.73 -13.40 -13.28
N THR A 412 -17.02 -12.29 -13.97
CA THR A 412 -17.18 -12.22 -15.42
C THR A 412 -15.95 -11.67 -16.16
N ARG A 413 -15.14 -10.84 -15.49
CA ARG A 413 -13.98 -10.12 -16.05
C ARG A 413 -12.77 -10.16 -15.13
N PRO A 414 -12.30 -11.35 -14.69
CA PRO A 414 -11.20 -11.48 -13.72
C PRO A 414 -9.88 -10.90 -14.22
N GLU A 415 -9.71 -10.65 -15.51
CA GLU A 415 -8.57 -10.00 -16.12
C GLU A 415 -8.41 -8.52 -15.75
N LEU A 416 -9.44 -7.91 -15.17
CA LEU A 416 -9.39 -6.52 -14.70
C LEU A 416 -8.69 -6.38 -13.34
N PHE A 417 -8.39 -7.50 -12.68
CA PHE A 417 -7.89 -7.50 -11.30
C PHE A 417 -6.41 -7.85 -11.21
N MET A 418 -5.77 -7.26 -10.22
CA MET A 418 -4.40 -7.59 -9.83
C MET A 418 -4.35 -9.05 -9.38
N SER A 419 -3.72 -9.92 -10.17
CA SER A 419 -3.72 -11.36 -9.90
C SER A 419 -2.45 -12.04 -10.38
N VAL A 420 -2.18 -13.22 -9.80
CA VAL A 420 -1.12 -14.14 -10.22
C VAL A 420 -1.71 -15.55 -10.39
N PRO A 421 -1.15 -16.39 -11.28
CA PRO A 421 -1.67 -17.74 -11.51
C PRO A 421 -1.20 -18.76 -10.48
N TYR A 422 -0.40 -18.37 -9.50
CA TYR A 422 0.13 -19.21 -8.42
C TYR A 422 -0.02 -18.50 -7.08
N CYS A 423 -0.11 -19.27 -5.98
CA CYS A 423 -0.14 -18.66 -4.66
C CYS A 423 1.23 -18.07 -4.31
N PRO A 424 1.34 -16.76 -4.03
CA PRO A 424 2.63 -16.13 -3.71
C PRO A 424 3.20 -16.58 -2.36
N PHE A 425 2.36 -17.17 -1.48
CA PHE A 425 2.74 -17.65 -0.16
C PHE A 425 2.41 -19.15 -0.04
N PRO A 426 3.42 -20.05 -0.06
CA PRO A 426 3.19 -21.50 0.04
C PRO A 426 2.55 -21.96 1.35
N SER A 427 2.59 -21.13 2.40
CA SER A 427 1.92 -21.39 3.68
C SER A 427 0.41 -21.17 3.63
N TYR A 428 -0.10 -20.48 2.61
CA TYR A 428 -1.52 -20.19 2.49
C TYR A 428 -2.31 -21.44 2.14
N THR A 429 -3.44 -21.61 2.81
CA THR A 429 -4.41 -22.67 2.55
C THR A 429 -5.80 -22.10 2.31
N PHE A 430 -6.60 -22.80 1.51
CA PHE A 430 -7.90 -22.33 1.04
C PHE A 430 -8.94 -23.45 1.19
N ASN A 431 -9.07 -24.00 2.41
CA ASN A 431 -9.95 -25.10 2.76
C ASN A 431 -11.28 -24.62 3.38
N GLY A 432 -11.38 -23.33 3.65
CA GLY A 432 -12.56 -22.69 4.20
C GLY A 432 -13.78 -22.77 3.26
N PRO A 433 -14.94 -22.19 3.65
CA PRO A 433 -16.15 -22.24 2.85
C PRO A 433 -16.01 -21.48 1.54
N ASP A 434 -16.68 -21.97 0.51
CA ASP A 434 -16.86 -21.23 -0.74
C ASP A 434 -17.78 -20.02 -0.48
N LEU A 435 -17.22 -18.83 -0.74
CA LEU A 435 -17.91 -17.57 -0.52
C LEU A 435 -18.76 -17.13 -1.70
N SER A 436 -18.53 -17.72 -2.89
CA SER A 436 -19.29 -17.38 -4.08
C SER A 436 -20.78 -17.71 -3.91
N SER A 437 -21.63 -16.89 -4.51
CA SER A 437 -23.04 -17.18 -4.72
C SER A 437 -23.33 -17.67 -6.14
N ASP A 438 -22.30 -17.76 -6.99
CA ASP A 438 -22.39 -18.24 -8.37
C ASP A 438 -21.80 -19.66 -8.47
N PRO A 439 -22.56 -20.67 -8.91
CA PRO A 439 -22.07 -22.04 -8.99
C PRO A 439 -20.98 -22.26 -10.04
N SER A 440 -20.79 -21.33 -10.98
CA SER A 440 -19.73 -21.42 -12.00
C SER A 440 -18.37 -20.95 -11.51
N VAL A 441 -18.31 -20.18 -10.41
CA VAL A 441 -17.08 -19.61 -9.86
C VAL A 441 -16.96 -19.97 -8.39
N GLY A 442 -15.79 -20.46 -7.98
CA GLY A 442 -15.46 -20.65 -6.56
C GLY A 442 -14.57 -19.52 -6.04
N ILE A 443 -14.80 -19.10 -4.80
CA ILE A 443 -14.06 -18.02 -4.14
C ILE A 443 -13.75 -18.43 -2.70
N TRP A 444 -12.46 -18.40 -2.33
CA TRP A 444 -12.01 -18.79 -1.01
C TRP A 444 -11.05 -17.73 -0.46
N LEU A 445 -11.32 -17.31 0.78
CA LEU A 445 -10.34 -16.60 1.59
C LEU A 445 -9.25 -17.57 2.07
N GLU A 446 -8.11 -17.01 2.40
CA GLU A 446 -7.04 -17.74 3.08
C GLU A 446 -7.48 -18.10 4.51
N ASP A 447 -7.21 -19.35 4.93
CA ASP A 447 -7.80 -19.93 6.14
C ASP A 447 -7.40 -19.22 7.43
N HIS A 448 -6.16 -18.67 7.50
CA HIS A 448 -5.66 -17.97 8.71
C HIS A 448 -6.38 -16.64 8.98
N TYR A 449 -7.11 -16.10 8.04
CA TYR A 449 -7.95 -14.93 8.25
C TYR A 449 -9.07 -15.21 9.28
N TYR A 450 -9.71 -16.39 9.19
CA TYR A 450 -10.84 -16.73 10.07
C TYR A 450 -10.44 -16.88 11.54
N ASN A 451 -9.23 -17.31 11.82
CA ASN A 451 -8.68 -17.41 13.19
C ASN A 451 -7.86 -16.18 13.62
N ARG A 452 -7.77 -15.16 12.75
CA ARG A 452 -7.08 -13.88 12.98
C ARG A 452 -5.57 -14.01 13.21
N THR A 453 -4.94 -15.03 12.63
CA THR A 453 -3.48 -15.24 12.72
C THR A 453 -2.73 -14.64 11.53
N ASP A 454 -3.39 -14.42 10.41
CA ASP A 454 -2.86 -13.65 9.26
C ASP A 454 -3.98 -12.89 8.56
N ALA A 455 -3.64 -11.77 7.94
CA ALA A 455 -4.48 -11.04 7.00
C ALA A 455 -3.88 -11.24 5.61
N ALA A 456 -4.28 -12.30 4.94
CA ALA A 456 -3.75 -12.70 3.66
C ALA A 456 -3.85 -11.59 2.59
N VAL A 457 -2.82 -11.47 1.77
CA VAL A 457 -2.79 -10.46 0.70
C VAL A 457 -3.57 -10.87 -0.54
N VAL A 458 -3.86 -12.17 -0.71
CA VAL A 458 -4.60 -12.71 -1.86
C VAL A 458 -5.71 -13.66 -1.44
N PHE A 459 -6.73 -13.76 -2.26
CA PHE A 459 -7.75 -14.80 -2.20
C PHE A 459 -7.71 -15.67 -3.46
N LYS A 460 -8.28 -16.87 -3.39
CA LYS A 460 -8.34 -17.82 -4.50
C LYS A 460 -9.67 -17.70 -5.24
N ARG A 461 -9.60 -17.54 -6.56
CA ARG A 461 -10.72 -17.66 -7.50
C ARG A 461 -10.51 -18.88 -8.40
N LEU A 462 -11.55 -19.67 -8.61
CA LEU A 462 -11.57 -20.81 -9.54
C LEU A 462 -12.75 -20.66 -10.52
N ASP A 463 -12.45 -20.67 -11.79
CA ASP A 463 -13.47 -20.88 -12.82
C ASP A 463 -13.71 -22.39 -12.94
N ARG A 464 -14.94 -22.84 -12.65
CA ARG A 464 -15.26 -24.27 -12.60
C ARG A 464 -15.48 -24.88 -13.99
N HIS A 465 -15.70 -24.07 -15.01
CA HIS A 465 -15.84 -24.54 -16.39
C HIS A 465 -14.50 -24.73 -17.08
N THR A 466 -13.59 -23.79 -16.89
CA THR A 466 -12.26 -23.81 -17.54
C THR A 466 -11.18 -24.41 -16.67
N GLY A 467 -11.37 -24.47 -15.36
CA GLY A 467 -10.34 -24.85 -14.39
C GLY A 467 -9.32 -23.73 -14.13
N ASP A 468 -9.52 -22.51 -14.66
CA ASP A 468 -8.63 -21.36 -14.43
C ASP A 468 -8.61 -20.99 -12.97
N VAL A 469 -7.41 -20.98 -12.35
CA VAL A 469 -7.16 -20.59 -10.97
C VAL A 469 -6.40 -19.30 -10.96
N ARG A 470 -6.90 -18.30 -10.23
CA ARG A 470 -6.24 -17.03 -10.00
C ARG A 470 -6.17 -16.72 -8.51
N TYR A 471 -5.04 -16.16 -8.10
CA TYR A 471 -4.86 -15.58 -6.79
C TYR A 471 -4.92 -14.06 -6.94
N ILE A 472 -6.06 -13.49 -6.57
CA ILE A 472 -6.35 -12.05 -6.75
C ILE A 472 -5.97 -11.33 -5.47
N TYR A 473 -5.29 -10.20 -5.59
CA TYR A 473 -4.92 -9.37 -4.45
C TYR A 473 -6.13 -8.67 -3.86
N HIS A 474 -6.16 -8.60 -2.53
CA HIS A 474 -7.12 -7.73 -1.84
C HIS A 474 -6.76 -6.26 -2.01
N GLY A 475 -7.76 -5.36 -1.90
CA GLY A 475 -7.52 -3.93 -1.82
C GLY A 475 -6.62 -3.58 -0.65
N ASN A 476 -5.70 -2.65 -0.85
CA ASN A 476 -4.71 -2.26 0.15
C ASN A 476 -4.17 -0.86 -0.16
N ASP A 477 -3.93 -0.05 0.87
CA ASP A 477 -3.32 1.28 0.78
C ASP A 477 -1.82 1.28 1.17
N GLY A 478 -1.29 0.13 1.54
CA GLY A 478 0.11 -0.04 1.95
C GLY A 478 0.41 0.44 3.37
N THR A 479 -0.60 0.75 4.18
CA THR A 479 -0.40 1.21 5.57
C THR A 479 -0.55 0.10 6.60
N GLY A 480 -1.21 -1.01 6.25
CA GLY A 480 -1.44 -2.05 7.23
C GLY A 480 -2.03 -3.32 6.64
N MET A 481 -3.18 -3.72 7.16
CA MET A 481 -3.87 -4.94 6.76
C MET A 481 -4.58 -4.77 5.42
N PRO A 482 -4.56 -5.78 4.54
CA PRO A 482 -5.42 -5.80 3.36
C PRO A 482 -6.90 -5.80 3.75
N TRP A 483 -7.76 -5.25 2.88
CA TRP A 483 -9.21 -5.29 3.05
C TRP A 483 -9.75 -6.60 2.50
N ASN A 484 -9.83 -7.63 3.36
CA ASN A 484 -9.99 -9.04 2.95
C ASN A 484 -11.35 -9.39 2.31
N ASP A 485 -12.33 -8.50 2.32
CA ASP A 485 -13.60 -8.65 1.60
C ASP A 485 -13.60 -7.93 0.24
N THR A 486 -12.43 -7.47 -0.24
CA THR A 486 -12.27 -6.71 -1.48
C THR A 486 -11.31 -7.36 -2.48
N ALA A 487 -11.42 -6.98 -3.75
CA ALA A 487 -10.56 -7.38 -4.87
C ALA A 487 -9.95 -6.14 -5.53
N GLN A 488 -8.62 -6.08 -5.62
CA GLN A 488 -7.87 -4.95 -6.17
C GLN A 488 -7.97 -4.90 -7.69
N ILE A 489 -8.39 -3.77 -8.24
CA ILE A 489 -8.39 -3.51 -9.69
C ILE A 489 -6.96 -3.23 -10.17
N ASP A 490 -6.58 -3.76 -11.31
CA ASP A 490 -5.27 -3.56 -11.92
C ASP A 490 -5.23 -2.30 -12.80
N PHE A 491 -4.74 -1.22 -12.25
CA PHE A 491 -4.63 0.06 -12.97
C PHE A 491 -3.49 0.11 -14.00
N LEU A 492 -2.60 -0.88 -14.07
CA LEU A 492 -1.69 -1.01 -15.21
C LEU A 492 -2.45 -1.43 -16.47
N ASN A 493 -3.55 -2.18 -16.31
CA ASN A 493 -4.40 -2.64 -17.40
C ASN A 493 -5.27 -1.49 -17.94
N PRO A 494 -5.10 -1.06 -19.21
CA PRO A 494 -5.90 0.02 -19.78
C PRO A 494 -7.41 -0.33 -19.83
N ALA A 495 -7.78 -1.59 -20.04
CA ALA A 495 -9.19 -2.02 -20.03
C ALA A 495 -9.83 -1.84 -18.65
N ALA A 496 -9.08 -2.03 -17.57
CA ALA A 496 -9.56 -1.77 -16.22
C ALA A 496 -9.80 -0.27 -15.99
N ARG A 497 -8.86 0.60 -16.41
CA ARG A 497 -9.04 2.06 -16.30
C ARG A 497 -10.28 2.54 -17.05
N GLU A 498 -10.51 2.05 -18.29
CA GLU A 498 -11.72 2.40 -19.06
C GLU A 498 -12.99 1.93 -18.37
N ALA A 499 -13.03 0.67 -17.90
CA ALA A 499 -14.20 0.13 -17.20
C ALA A 499 -14.52 0.95 -15.93
N VAL A 500 -13.52 1.39 -15.18
CA VAL A 500 -13.73 2.26 -14.00
C VAL A 500 -14.25 3.64 -14.42
N LYS A 501 -13.72 4.25 -15.49
CA LYS A 501 -14.20 5.53 -16.00
C LYS A 501 -15.67 5.45 -16.47
N GLU A 502 -16.06 4.36 -17.12
CA GLU A 502 -17.47 4.10 -17.48
C GLU A 502 -18.39 4.04 -16.25
N ARG A 503 -17.94 3.37 -15.16
CA ARG A 503 -18.71 3.34 -13.91
C ARG A 503 -18.78 4.69 -13.22
N ILE A 504 -17.72 5.49 -13.27
CA ILE A 504 -17.73 6.87 -12.76
C ILE A 504 -18.78 7.71 -13.51
N LEU A 505 -18.84 7.62 -14.84
CA LEU A 505 -19.87 8.31 -15.63
C LEU A 505 -21.28 7.80 -15.33
N HIS A 506 -21.44 6.50 -15.11
CA HIS A 506 -22.72 5.93 -14.68
C HIS A 506 -23.17 6.56 -13.35
N VAL A 507 -22.29 6.62 -12.35
CA VAL A 507 -22.61 7.27 -11.08
C VAL A 507 -22.89 8.76 -11.27
N ALA A 508 -22.11 9.47 -12.09
CA ALA A 508 -22.27 10.90 -12.38
C ALA A 508 -23.61 11.23 -13.09
N SER A 509 -24.17 10.27 -13.84
CA SER A 509 -25.48 10.46 -14.48
C SER A 509 -26.66 10.45 -13.51
N HIS A 510 -26.45 9.93 -12.29
CA HIS A 510 -27.50 9.80 -11.27
C HIS A 510 -27.30 10.70 -10.05
N PHE A 511 -26.05 11.11 -9.75
CA PHE A 511 -25.71 11.89 -8.56
C PHE A 511 -24.98 13.18 -8.90
N SER A 512 -25.41 14.28 -8.30
CA SER A 512 -24.76 15.59 -8.47
C SER A 512 -23.44 15.69 -7.70
N ILE A 513 -23.18 14.80 -6.75
CA ILE A 513 -21.99 14.81 -5.91
C ILE A 513 -21.46 13.38 -5.83
N ILE A 514 -20.18 13.21 -6.14
CA ILE A 514 -19.48 11.91 -6.01
C ILE A 514 -18.36 12.06 -5.01
N ARG A 515 -18.37 11.24 -3.97
CA ARG A 515 -17.24 11.06 -3.05
C ARG A 515 -16.43 9.86 -3.50
N PHE A 516 -15.18 10.08 -3.88
CA PHE A 516 -14.24 9.02 -4.25
C PHE A 516 -13.54 8.47 -3.03
N ASP A 517 -13.83 7.20 -2.75
CA ASP A 517 -13.22 6.44 -1.66
C ASP A 517 -11.74 6.18 -1.92
N ALA A 518 -10.89 6.36 -0.90
CA ALA A 518 -9.46 6.11 -0.92
C ALA A 518 -8.76 6.64 -2.20
N ALA A 519 -9.14 7.84 -2.65
CA ALA A 519 -8.70 8.39 -3.94
C ALA A 519 -7.18 8.50 -4.07
N MET A 520 -6.46 8.73 -2.97
CA MET A 520 -5.01 8.89 -2.96
C MET A 520 -4.26 7.66 -3.49
N VAL A 521 -4.78 6.44 -3.29
CA VAL A 521 -4.08 5.20 -3.71
C VAL A 521 -4.01 5.07 -5.23
N LEU A 522 -4.88 5.79 -5.97
CA LEU A 522 -4.92 5.82 -7.43
C LEU A 522 -4.17 7.00 -8.06
N ALA A 523 -3.51 7.84 -7.29
CA ALA A 523 -2.51 8.74 -7.85
C ALA A 523 -1.37 7.92 -8.46
N LYS A 524 -0.88 8.30 -9.63
CA LYS A 524 0.12 7.55 -10.41
C LYS A 524 1.33 7.13 -9.58
N GLN A 525 1.85 8.03 -8.73
CA GLN A 525 2.96 7.74 -7.82
C GLN A 525 2.63 6.63 -6.81
N HIS A 526 1.36 6.53 -6.35
CA HIS A 526 0.94 5.50 -5.38
C HIS A 526 0.62 4.17 -6.06
N ILE A 527 0.02 4.16 -7.26
CA ILE A 527 -0.07 2.95 -8.09
C ILE A 527 1.34 2.37 -8.28
N ARG A 528 2.33 3.22 -8.59
CA ARG A 528 3.74 2.84 -8.71
C ARG A 528 4.26 2.21 -7.41
N ARG A 529 4.16 2.94 -6.32
CA ARG A 529 4.68 2.52 -5.01
C ARG A 529 4.05 1.23 -4.50
N LEU A 530 2.73 1.08 -4.66
CA LEU A 530 1.98 -0.04 -4.11
C LEU A 530 2.13 -1.31 -4.95
N TRP A 531 1.94 -1.23 -6.25
CA TRP A 531 1.70 -2.38 -7.10
C TRP A 531 2.83 -2.71 -8.07
N TYR A 532 3.60 -1.70 -8.48
CA TYR A 532 4.67 -1.81 -9.48
C TYR A 532 5.91 -1.00 -9.05
N PRO A 533 6.50 -1.28 -7.88
CA PRO A 533 7.60 -0.48 -7.35
C PRO A 533 8.80 -0.44 -8.30
N ALA A 534 9.66 0.55 -8.17
CA ALA A 534 10.97 0.52 -8.79
C ALA A 534 11.83 -0.56 -8.10
N ALA A 535 12.69 -1.23 -8.86
CA ALA A 535 13.61 -2.22 -8.28
C ALA A 535 14.53 -1.54 -7.25
N GLY A 536 14.60 -2.09 -6.05
CA GLY A 536 15.37 -1.54 -4.93
C GLY A 536 14.64 -0.51 -4.08
N ALA A 537 13.40 -0.14 -4.43
CA ALA A 537 12.60 0.82 -3.65
C ALA A 537 11.85 0.20 -2.46
N GLY A 538 11.86 -1.12 -2.35
CA GLY A 538 11.07 -1.90 -1.40
C GLY A 538 9.65 -2.18 -1.87
N GLY A 539 8.97 -3.12 -1.24
CA GLY A 539 7.57 -3.48 -1.51
C GLY A 539 6.63 -2.95 -0.43
N ALA A 540 5.68 -2.07 -0.80
CA ALA A 540 4.63 -1.64 0.13
C ALA A 540 3.57 -2.74 0.35
N ILE A 541 3.30 -3.52 -0.69
CA ILE A 541 2.41 -4.68 -0.65
C ILE A 541 3.27 -5.95 -0.74
N PRO A 542 3.11 -6.93 0.18
CA PRO A 542 3.88 -8.16 0.16
C PRO A 542 3.78 -8.91 -1.17
N SER A 543 4.92 -9.42 -1.65
CA SER A 543 5.14 -10.07 -2.96
C SER A 543 5.10 -9.16 -4.20
N ARG A 544 4.81 -7.85 -4.05
CA ARG A 544 4.75 -6.95 -5.22
C ARG A 544 6.11 -6.43 -5.68
N SER A 545 7.15 -6.47 -4.84
CA SER A 545 8.52 -6.14 -5.25
C SER A 545 9.05 -7.02 -6.39
N GLU A 546 8.52 -8.25 -6.53
CA GLU A 546 8.86 -9.16 -7.64
C GLU A 546 8.34 -8.69 -9.00
N HIS A 547 7.35 -7.82 -8.99
CA HIS A 547 6.75 -7.19 -10.17
C HIS A 547 7.26 -5.76 -10.39
N ALA A 548 8.49 -5.50 -9.90
CA ALA A 548 9.15 -4.22 -10.11
C ALA A 548 9.31 -3.88 -11.59
N MET A 549 9.10 -2.61 -11.93
CA MET A 549 9.21 -2.11 -13.29
C MET A 549 10.20 -0.95 -13.37
N SER A 550 10.80 -0.73 -14.55
CA SER A 550 11.52 0.52 -14.81
C SER A 550 10.56 1.71 -14.91
N ASP A 551 11.06 2.93 -14.69
CA ASP A 551 10.23 4.13 -14.80
C ASP A 551 9.69 4.31 -16.22
N GLU A 552 10.51 4.03 -17.25
CA GLU A 552 10.10 4.13 -18.64
C GLU A 552 8.99 3.12 -19.00
N ALA A 553 9.08 1.88 -18.49
CA ALA A 553 8.06 0.86 -18.74
C ALA A 553 6.74 1.23 -18.05
N PHE A 554 6.80 1.74 -16.82
CA PHE A 554 5.64 2.19 -16.06
C PHE A 554 5.00 3.43 -16.71
N ASP A 555 5.79 4.44 -17.08
CA ASP A 555 5.29 5.64 -17.74
C ASP A 555 4.68 5.38 -19.12
N LYS A 556 5.20 4.38 -19.84
CA LYS A 556 4.58 3.92 -21.09
C LYS A 556 3.23 3.24 -20.85
N ALA A 557 3.08 2.48 -19.77
CA ALA A 557 1.83 1.78 -19.43
C ALA A 557 0.77 2.74 -18.85
N ILE A 558 1.18 3.73 -18.07
CA ILE A 558 0.33 4.77 -17.48
C ILE A 558 0.91 6.15 -17.85
N PRO A 559 0.65 6.65 -19.06
CA PRO A 559 1.24 7.90 -19.51
C PRO A 559 0.71 9.13 -18.77
N ASN A 560 -0.54 9.10 -18.34
CA ASN A 560 -1.24 10.21 -17.68
C ASN A 560 -1.64 9.85 -16.24
N GLU A 561 -1.88 10.88 -15.44
CA GLU A 561 -2.57 10.70 -14.15
C GLU A 561 -4.02 10.27 -14.38
N PHE A 562 -4.41 9.14 -13.80
CA PHE A 562 -5.78 8.60 -13.90
C PHE A 562 -6.83 9.63 -13.48
N TRP A 563 -6.61 10.30 -12.34
CA TRP A 563 -7.54 11.29 -11.83
C TRP A 563 -7.67 12.51 -12.75
N ARG A 564 -6.61 12.89 -13.48
CA ARG A 564 -6.72 13.98 -14.44
C ARG A 564 -7.61 13.59 -15.62
N GLU A 565 -7.48 12.34 -16.11
CA GLU A 565 -8.36 11.81 -17.15
C GLU A 565 -9.82 11.76 -16.68
N VAL A 566 -10.09 11.35 -15.42
CA VAL A 566 -11.43 11.34 -14.82
C VAL A 566 -12.02 12.73 -14.72
N VAL A 567 -11.25 13.70 -14.22
CA VAL A 567 -11.72 15.10 -14.09
C VAL A 567 -12.05 15.71 -15.46
N ASP A 568 -11.18 15.53 -16.46
CA ASP A 568 -11.42 16.03 -17.80
C ASP A 568 -12.65 15.36 -18.44
N LEU A 569 -12.82 14.05 -18.26
CA LEU A 569 -13.97 13.29 -18.73
C LEU A 569 -15.29 13.75 -18.08
N CYS A 570 -15.29 13.95 -16.76
CA CYS A 570 -16.48 14.45 -16.05
C CYS A 570 -16.81 15.90 -16.44
N ALA A 571 -15.79 16.75 -16.64
CA ALA A 571 -16.00 18.11 -17.10
C ALA A 571 -16.67 18.17 -18.49
N GLU A 572 -16.39 17.19 -19.37
CA GLU A 572 -17.01 17.05 -20.69
C GLU A 572 -18.40 16.42 -20.62
N LYS A 573 -18.57 15.29 -19.93
CA LYS A 573 -19.78 14.44 -20.00
C LYS A 573 -20.79 14.69 -18.88
N ALA A 574 -20.32 15.15 -17.71
CA ALA A 574 -21.14 15.36 -16.51
C ALA A 574 -20.75 16.67 -15.78
N PRO A 575 -20.80 17.82 -16.46
CA PRO A 575 -20.23 19.07 -15.95
C PRO A 575 -20.94 19.66 -14.71
N ASP A 576 -22.12 19.16 -14.33
CA ASP A 576 -22.85 19.57 -13.12
C ASP A 576 -22.56 18.67 -11.91
N THR A 577 -21.59 17.74 -12.03
CA THR A 577 -21.20 16.83 -10.96
C THR A 577 -20.01 17.38 -10.18
N LEU A 578 -20.15 17.49 -8.85
CA LEU A 578 -19.07 17.83 -7.94
C LEU A 578 -18.27 16.56 -7.60
N LEU A 579 -16.96 16.61 -7.83
CA LEU A 579 -16.03 15.54 -7.55
C LEU A 579 -15.30 15.83 -6.23
N LEU A 580 -15.52 14.98 -5.23
CA LEU A 580 -14.94 15.09 -3.90
C LEU A 580 -14.00 13.91 -3.65
N ALA A 581 -12.72 14.19 -3.42
CA ALA A 581 -11.72 13.17 -3.16
C ALA A 581 -11.51 12.96 -1.66
N GLU A 582 -11.54 11.71 -1.23
CA GLU A 582 -10.90 11.31 0.01
C GLU A 582 -9.41 11.11 -0.27
N ALA A 583 -8.60 12.06 0.14
CA ALA A 583 -7.17 12.01 -0.02
C ALA A 583 -6.47 12.52 1.23
N PHE A 584 -5.38 11.85 1.59
CA PHE A 584 -4.53 12.10 2.74
C PHE A 584 -3.06 12.22 2.30
N TRP A 585 -2.13 12.08 3.24
CA TRP A 585 -0.68 12.02 3.02
C TRP A 585 -0.09 13.26 2.37
N LEU A 586 -0.60 14.43 2.73
CA LEU A 586 -0.19 15.74 2.19
C LEU A 586 -0.44 15.90 0.67
N MET A 587 -1.37 15.12 0.13
CA MET A 587 -1.75 15.20 -1.28
C MET A 587 -2.96 16.11 -1.54
N GLU A 588 -3.54 16.70 -0.51
CA GLU A 588 -4.77 17.46 -0.59
C GLU A 588 -4.67 18.62 -1.59
N GLY A 589 -3.59 19.37 -1.52
CA GLY A 589 -3.31 20.44 -2.49
C GLY A 589 -3.12 19.93 -3.91
N TYR A 590 -2.44 18.79 -4.10
CA TYR A 590 -2.23 18.17 -5.38
C TYR A 590 -3.55 17.75 -6.04
N PHE A 591 -4.45 17.14 -5.27
CA PHE A 591 -5.76 16.68 -5.77
C PHE A 591 -6.62 17.82 -6.31
N VAL A 592 -6.65 18.96 -5.65
CA VAL A 592 -7.51 20.08 -6.08
C VAL A 592 -6.81 21.02 -7.07
N ARG A 593 -5.51 21.29 -6.86
CA ARG A 593 -4.79 22.27 -7.65
C ARG A 593 -4.26 21.69 -8.98
N THR A 594 -3.74 20.47 -8.94
CA THR A 594 -3.09 19.84 -10.11
C THR A 594 -4.02 18.86 -10.80
N LEU A 595 -4.63 17.95 -10.05
CA LEU A 595 -5.57 16.96 -10.60
C LEU A 595 -6.96 17.55 -10.89
N GLY A 596 -7.34 18.65 -10.24
CA GLY A 596 -8.55 19.40 -10.51
C GLY A 596 -9.82 18.84 -9.88
N MET A 597 -9.74 18.04 -8.82
CA MET A 597 -10.92 17.69 -8.03
C MET A 597 -11.57 18.95 -7.45
N HIS A 598 -12.90 18.98 -7.42
CA HIS A 598 -13.62 20.15 -6.88
C HIS A 598 -13.41 20.30 -5.39
N ARG A 599 -13.36 19.17 -4.65
CA ARG A 599 -13.20 19.15 -3.19
C ARG A 599 -12.27 18.02 -2.75
N VAL A 600 -11.64 18.22 -1.59
CA VAL A 600 -10.77 17.22 -0.94
C VAL A 600 -10.94 17.26 0.57
N TYR A 601 -10.86 16.14 1.24
CA TYR A 601 -10.91 16.06 2.70
C TYR A 601 -9.82 16.92 3.36
N ASN A 602 -10.17 17.59 4.46
CA ASN A 602 -9.24 18.31 5.31
C ASN A 602 -9.18 17.68 6.71
N SER A 603 -8.50 16.57 6.82
CA SER A 603 -8.33 15.86 8.09
C SER A 603 -7.56 16.67 9.14
N ALA A 604 -6.72 17.63 8.70
CA ALA A 604 -6.01 18.53 9.59
C ALA A 604 -6.96 19.38 10.43
N PHE A 605 -8.11 19.83 9.86
CA PHE A 605 -9.16 20.55 10.60
C PHE A 605 -9.61 19.77 11.83
N MET A 606 -10.03 18.53 11.64
CA MET A 606 -10.52 17.69 12.74
C MET A 606 -9.40 17.33 13.72
N ASN A 607 -8.32 16.74 13.22
CA ASN A 607 -7.27 16.17 14.07
C ASN A 607 -6.52 17.21 14.88
N MET A 608 -6.14 18.34 14.28
CA MET A 608 -5.38 19.36 14.99
C MET A 608 -6.24 20.14 15.98
N LEU A 609 -7.52 20.41 15.66
CA LEU A 609 -8.41 21.14 16.56
C LEU A 609 -8.84 20.31 17.77
N LYS A 610 -9.09 18.98 17.59
CA LYS A 610 -9.41 18.11 18.72
C LYS A 610 -8.25 17.97 19.71
N GLU A 611 -7.01 17.90 19.19
CA GLU A 611 -5.78 17.74 19.96
C GLU A 611 -5.21 19.08 20.47
N GLU A 612 -5.89 20.20 20.17
CA GLU A 612 -5.44 21.57 20.50
C GLU A 612 -4.04 21.91 19.95
N LYS A 613 -3.65 21.28 18.84
CA LYS A 613 -2.46 21.62 18.06
C LYS A 613 -2.68 22.89 17.24
N ASN A 614 -3.10 23.94 17.92
CA ASN A 614 -3.61 25.17 17.32
C ASN A 614 -2.56 25.87 16.47
N SER A 615 -1.30 25.93 16.93
CA SER A 615 -0.19 26.51 16.17
C SER A 615 0.06 25.78 14.86
N LEU A 616 -0.07 24.44 14.83
CA LEU A 616 0.08 23.65 13.61
C LEU A 616 -1.08 23.88 12.63
N TYR A 617 -2.31 23.99 13.12
CA TYR A 617 -3.45 24.26 12.24
C TYR A 617 -3.39 25.69 11.67
N ARG A 618 -3.03 26.68 12.49
CA ARG A 618 -2.77 28.05 12.01
C ARG A 618 -1.66 28.07 10.98
N LEU A 619 -0.55 27.34 11.21
CA LEU A 619 0.54 27.19 10.25
C LEU A 619 0.07 26.54 8.95
N THR A 620 -0.80 25.53 9.03
CA THR A 620 -1.42 24.89 7.85
C THR A 620 -2.21 25.90 7.02
N ILE A 621 -3.02 26.74 7.64
CA ILE A 621 -3.80 27.79 6.95
C ILE A 621 -2.82 28.80 6.33
N LYS A 622 -1.83 29.30 7.09
CA LYS A 622 -0.80 30.26 6.61
C LYS A 622 -0.06 29.70 5.38
N ASN A 623 0.51 28.51 5.49
CA ASN A 623 1.25 27.89 4.39
C ASN A 623 0.36 27.70 3.13
N THR A 624 -0.89 27.34 3.33
CA THR A 624 -1.84 27.15 2.22
C THR A 624 -2.17 28.47 1.55
N GLN A 625 -2.49 29.52 2.30
CA GLN A 625 -2.82 30.81 1.71
C GLN A 625 -1.62 31.55 1.11
N GLU A 626 -0.39 31.32 1.61
CA GLU A 626 0.84 31.84 1.03
C GLU A 626 1.21 31.10 -0.26
N PHE A 627 0.91 29.81 -0.37
CA PHE A 627 1.17 29.03 -1.58
C PHE A 627 0.12 29.27 -2.64
N ASP A 628 -1.14 28.98 -2.33
CA ASP A 628 -2.30 29.23 -3.19
C ASP A 628 -3.60 29.22 -2.37
N ARG A 629 -4.19 30.38 -2.15
CA ARG A 629 -5.42 30.52 -1.34
C ARG A 629 -6.64 29.83 -1.95
N ASP A 630 -6.65 29.55 -3.28
CA ASP A 630 -7.72 28.80 -3.94
C ASP A 630 -7.88 27.38 -3.42
N ILE A 631 -6.85 26.81 -2.80
CA ILE A 631 -6.90 25.51 -2.13
C ILE A 631 -7.86 25.54 -0.93
N LEU A 632 -7.87 26.64 -0.14
CA LEU A 632 -8.70 26.73 1.07
C LEU A 632 -10.21 26.56 0.79
N LYS A 633 -10.73 27.14 -0.30
CA LYS A 633 -12.14 27.02 -0.66
C LYS A 633 -12.52 25.63 -1.18
N ARG A 634 -11.54 24.75 -1.37
CA ARG A 634 -11.73 23.40 -1.88
C ARG A 634 -11.61 22.33 -0.81
N PHE A 635 -11.30 22.70 0.41
CA PHE A 635 -11.30 21.79 1.54
C PHE A 635 -12.73 21.40 1.96
N VAL A 636 -12.89 20.11 2.29
CA VAL A 636 -14.05 19.62 3.02
C VAL A 636 -13.66 19.57 4.49
N ASN A 637 -14.21 20.49 5.27
CA ASN A 637 -13.99 20.54 6.70
C ASN A 637 -15.03 19.67 7.41
N PHE A 638 -14.61 18.90 8.41
CA PHE A 638 -15.48 18.00 9.16
C PHE A 638 -14.96 17.79 10.60
N MET A 639 -15.87 17.50 11.52
CA MET A 639 -15.57 17.15 12.91
C MET A 639 -15.60 15.64 13.15
N SER A 640 -16.14 14.89 12.21
CA SER A 640 -16.18 13.45 12.13
C SER A 640 -16.46 13.03 10.70
N ASN A 641 -16.13 11.80 10.36
CA ASN A 641 -16.47 11.14 9.10
C ASN A 641 -16.77 9.64 9.38
N PRO A 642 -17.13 8.82 8.40
CA PRO A 642 -17.46 7.42 8.63
C PRO A 642 -16.33 6.57 9.27
N ASP A 643 -15.07 6.96 9.10
CA ASP A 643 -13.91 6.20 9.57
C ASP A 643 -13.40 6.66 10.95
N GLU A 644 -13.81 7.84 11.37
CA GLU A 644 -13.35 8.46 12.61
C GLU A 644 -14.34 8.29 13.77
N GLU A 645 -13.90 8.57 14.98
CA GLU A 645 -14.78 8.63 16.13
C GLU A 645 -15.84 9.74 15.96
N THR A 646 -16.98 9.61 16.67
CA THR A 646 -18.07 10.60 16.58
C THR A 646 -17.60 11.98 17.01
N ALA A 647 -18.23 13.03 16.48
CA ALA A 647 -17.87 14.41 16.82
C ALA A 647 -17.97 14.70 18.32
N VAL A 648 -18.96 14.13 19.01
CA VAL A 648 -19.08 14.29 20.46
C VAL A 648 -18.03 13.53 21.25
N ALA A 649 -17.57 12.37 20.76
CA ALA A 649 -16.45 11.65 21.36
C ALA A 649 -15.14 12.44 21.24
N GLN A 650 -14.95 13.16 20.11
CA GLN A 650 -13.75 13.93 19.83
C GLN A 650 -13.71 15.30 20.48
N PHE A 651 -14.84 16.00 20.56
CA PHE A 651 -14.92 17.41 20.99
C PHE A 651 -15.81 17.64 22.22
N GLY A 652 -16.51 16.61 22.73
CA GLY A 652 -17.51 16.76 23.78
C GLY A 652 -18.80 17.42 23.28
N LYS A 653 -19.60 17.97 24.20
CA LYS A 653 -20.87 18.68 23.92
C LYS A 653 -20.86 20.14 24.39
N GLY A 654 -19.71 20.62 24.87
CA GLY A 654 -19.55 21.94 25.44
C GLY A 654 -19.08 23.01 24.44
N ASP A 655 -18.45 24.05 24.94
CA ASP A 655 -18.01 25.22 24.17
C ASP A 655 -16.94 24.89 23.13
N LYS A 656 -16.08 23.90 23.41
CA LYS A 656 -15.09 23.42 22.44
C LYS A 656 -15.76 22.90 21.16
N TYR A 657 -16.80 22.06 21.32
CA TYR A 657 -17.57 21.57 20.19
C TYR A 657 -18.19 22.73 19.38
N PHE A 658 -18.88 23.65 20.04
CA PHE A 658 -19.58 24.76 19.36
C PHE A 658 -18.60 25.76 18.76
N GLY A 659 -17.44 25.98 19.36
CA GLY A 659 -16.38 26.80 18.78
C GLY A 659 -15.83 26.20 17.49
N VAL A 660 -15.51 24.89 17.49
CA VAL A 660 -15.05 24.18 16.28
C VAL A 660 -16.18 24.08 15.24
N ALA A 661 -17.44 23.87 15.65
CA ALA A 661 -18.59 23.87 14.75
C ALA A 661 -18.84 25.27 14.12
N THR A 662 -18.56 26.33 14.85
CA THR A 662 -18.56 27.70 14.29
C THR A 662 -17.49 27.86 13.23
N MET A 663 -16.26 27.39 13.49
CA MET A 663 -15.21 27.37 12.48
C MET A 663 -15.62 26.53 11.26
N LEU A 664 -16.21 25.34 11.49
CA LEU A 664 -16.73 24.48 10.42
C LEU A 664 -17.70 25.23 9.49
N ALA A 665 -18.62 26.00 10.06
CA ALA A 665 -19.63 26.76 9.33
C ALA A 665 -19.10 28.02 8.64
N THR A 666 -18.01 28.62 9.14
CA THR A 666 -17.55 29.95 8.71
C THR A 666 -16.18 29.96 8.01
N MET A 667 -15.41 28.87 8.05
CA MET A 667 -14.20 28.73 7.24
C MET A 667 -14.55 28.53 5.75
N PRO A 668 -13.67 28.95 4.81
CA PRO A 668 -13.86 28.61 3.39
C PRO A 668 -13.95 27.11 3.16
N GLY A 669 -14.50 26.69 2.05
CA GLY A 669 -14.63 25.29 1.65
C GLY A 669 -16.04 24.73 1.87
N LEU A 670 -16.13 23.43 2.05
CA LEU A 670 -17.38 22.68 2.19
C LEU A 670 -17.50 22.11 3.61
N PRO A 671 -18.47 22.53 4.42
CA PRO A 671 -18.75 21.88 5.69
C PRO A 671 -19.47 20.55 5.48
N MET A 672 -18.95 19.49 6.12
CA MET A 672 -19.55 18.16 6.14
C MET A 672 -19.93 17.80 7.58
N ILE A 673 -21.18 17.36 7.75
CA ILE A 673 -21.75 16.96 9.03
C ILE A 673 -21.95 15.44 9.00
N ALA A 674 -21.46 14.76 10.02
CA ALA A 674 -21.55 13.31 10.12
C ALA A 674 -22.90 12.85 10.66
N HIS A 675 -23.25 11.59 10.40
CA HIS A 675 -24.44 10.94 10.95
C HIS A 675 -24.43 10.95 12.49
N GLY A 676 -25.53 11.40 13.10
CA GLY A 676 -25.67 11.49 14.54
C GLY A 676 -24.96 12.68 15.20
N GLN A 677 -24.25 13.50 14.45
CA GLN A 677 -23.49 14.63 14.98
C GLN A 677 -24.41 15.69 15.60
N ILE A 678 -25.52 16.01 14.96
CA ILE A 678 -26.49 17.01 15.44
C ILE A 678 -27.27 16.48 16.64
N GLU A 679 -27.62 15.22 16.58
CA GLU A 679 -28.36 14.50 17.61
C GLU A 679 -27.52 14.26 18.88
N GLY A 680 -26.23 14.42 18.78
CA GLY A 680 -25.27 14.20 19.87
C GLY A 680 -25.04 12.74 20.20
N PHE A 681 -25.14 11.85 19.19
CA PHE A 681 -24.92 10.40 19.31
C PHE A 681 -23.46 10.06 19.52
N THR A 682 -23.22 9.01 20.31
CA THR A 682 -21.87 8.52 20.66
C THR A 682 -21.49 7.25 19.91
N GLU A 683 -22.45 6.60 19.26
CA GLU A 683 -22.19 5.37 18.52
C GLU A 683 -21.55 5.68 17.16
N LYS A 684 -20.38 5.09 16.91
CA LYS A 684 -19.76 5.05 15.59
C LYS A 684 -20.40 3.90 14.79
N TYR A 685 -21.04 4.23 13.68
CA TYR A 685 -21.68 3.23 12.85
C TYR A 685 -20.66 2.53 11.95
N GLY A 686 -20.51 1.20 12.13
CA GLY A 686 -19.70 0.37 11.22
C GLY A 686 -20.30 0.32 9.81
N MET A 687 -19.45 0.09 8.82
CA MET A 687 -19.87 0.00 7.41
C MET A 687 -20.80 -1.20 7.13
N GLU A 688 -20.82 -2.18 8.04
CA GLU A 688 -21.68 -3.37 8.02
C GLU A 688 -22.93 -3.26 8.88
N PHE A 689 -23.20 -2.11 9.51
CA PHE A 689 -24.35 -1.97 10.39
C PHE A 689 -25.65 -1.90 9.60
N LYS A 690 -26.64 -2.73 9.98
CA LYS A 690 -28.03 -2.66 9.50
C LYS A 690 -28.88 -1.71 10.36
N ARG A 691 -28.48 -1.53 11.62
CA ARG A 691 -29.15 -0.68 12.62
C ARG A 691 -28.14 -0.13 13.62
N SER A 692 -28.53 0.85 14.39
CA SER A 692 -27.80 1.22 15.61
C SER A 692 -27.88 0.08 16.63
N TYR A 693 -26.79 -0.18 17.36
CA TYR A 693 -26.75 -1.13 18.46
C TYR A 693 -27.02 -0.46 19.81
N LYS A 694 -26.83 0.87 19.89
CA LYS A 694 -27.19 1.66 21.06
C LYS A 694 -28.54 2.35 20.83
N ASP A 695 -29.42 2.28 21.83
CA ASP A 695 -30.71 2.98 21.87
C ASP A 695 -30.50 4.42 22.35
N GLU A 696 -29.87 5.24 21.52
CA GLU A 696 -29.60 6.64 21.85
C GLU A 696 -30.80 7.52 21.47
N THR A 697 -31.20 8.38 22.39
CA THR A 697 -32.20 9.43 22.10
C THR A 697 -31.52 10.73 21.77
N PRO A 698 -32.07 11.53 20.82
CA PRO A 698 -31.52 12.85 20.48
C PRO A 698 -31.45 13.77 21.69
N ASP A 699 -30.31 14.40 21.88
CA ASP A 699 -30.07 15.36 22.94
C ASP A 699 -30.72 16.70 22.57
N ARG A 700 -31.90 17.00 23.17
CA ARG A 700 -32.70 18.17 22.81
C ARG A 700 -32.01 19.49 23.11
N ASP A 701 -31.27 19.58 24.21
CA ASP A 701 -30.56 20.81 24.58
C ASP A 701 -29.40 21.06 23.63
N PHE A 702 -28.73 20.01 23.21
CA PHE A 702 -27.66 20.06 22.24
C PHE A 702 -28.17 20.49 20.84
N ILE A 703 -29.30 19.91 20.40
CA ILE A 703 -29.97 20.33 19.16
C ILE A 703 -30.42 21.79 19.25
N ALA A 704 -31.05 22.19 20.33
CA ALA A 704 -31.51 23.58 20.52
C ALA A 704 -30.35 24.59 20.50
N ARG A 705 -29.16 24.16 20.97
CA ARG A 705 -27.96 24.99 20.85
C ARG A 705 -27.46 25.09 19.39
N HIS A 706 -27.52 24.01 18.60
CA HIS A 706 -27.24 24.06 17.15
C HIS A 706 -28.22 25.01 16.43
N GLU A 707 -29.51 24.98 16.79
CA GLU A 707 -30.52 25.84 16.18
C GLU A 707 -30.23 27.31 16.40
N ARG A 708 -29.70 27.67 17.59
CA ARG A 708 -29.34 29.07 17.90
C ARG A 708 -27.99 29.50 17.33
N GLU A 709 -26.97 28.64 17.35
CA GLU A 709 -25.58 29.05 17.17
C GLU A 709 -24.99 28.60 15.82
N ILE A 710 -25.41 27.45 15.27
CA ILE A 710 -24.75 26.85 14.09
C ILE A 710 -25.64 26.93 12.84
N PHE A 711 -26.92 26.54 12.91
CA PHE A 711 -27.77 26.53 11.70
C PHE A 711 -27.97 27.91 11.07
N PRO A 712 -28.05 29.04 11.79
CA PRO A 712 -28.05 30.35 11.15
C PRO A 712 -26.81 30.63 10.30
N LEU A 713 -25.63 30.13 10.71
CA LEU A 713 -24.37 30.24 9.94
C LEU A 713 -24.40 29.37 8.71
N LEU A 714 -24.91 28.13 8.81
CA LEU A 714 -25.05 27.23 7.68
C LEU A 714 -26.02 27.76 6.62
N ARG A 715 -27.14 28.36 7.03
CA ARG A 715 -28.09 29.00 6.10
C ARG A 715 -27.51 30.20 5.36
N THR A 716 -26.50 30.82 5.94
CA THR A 716 -25.79 31.94 5.31
C THR A 716 -24.45 31.49 4.66
N ARG A 717 -24.35 30.20 4.29
CA ARG A 717 -23.12 29.61 3.74
C ARG A 717 -22.49 30.44 2.62
N PRO A 718 -23.20 31.05 1.65
CA PRO A 718 -22.58 31.89 0.62
C PRO A 718 -21.69 33.00 1.17
N LEU A 719 -21.96 33.51 2.39
CA LEU A 719 -21.12 34.52 3.03
C LEU A 719 -19.72 34.00 3.40
N PHE A 720 -19.57 32.69 3.61
CA PHE A 720 -18.37 32.09 4.17
C PHE A 720 -17.64 31.13 3.21
N SER A 721 -18.23 30.84 2.05
CA SER A 721 -17.74 29.75 1.17
C SER A 721 -16.50 30.10 0.36
N ASP A 722 -16.29 31.37 0.04
CA ASP A 722 -15.19 31.86 -0.79
C ASP A 722 -14.01 32.37 0.05
N ILE A 723 -12.96 32.77 -0.64
CA ILE A 723 -11.68 33.24 -0.10
C ILE A 723 -11.46 34.75 -0.35
N GLU A 724 -12.28 35.41 -1.16
CA GLU A 724 -12.09 36.81 -1.57
C GLU A 724 -11.91 37.74 -0.35
N HIS A 725 -12.75 37.53 0.68
CA HIS A 725 -12.74 38.30 1.92
C HIS A 725 -12.32 37.48 3.14
N PHE A 726 -11.72 36.31 2.91
CA PHE A 726 -11.15 35.52 3.98
C PHE A 726 -9.72 36.00 4.30
N PHE A 727 -9.52 36.50 5.51
CA PHE A 727 -8.23 36.93 6.01
C PHE A 727 -8.01 36.40 7.40
N LEU A 728 -6.93 35.65 7.59
CA LEU A 728 -6.47 35.15 8.89
C LEU A 728 -5.61 36.25 9.57
N TYR A 729 -5.81 36.48 10.85
CA TYR A 729 -5.06 37.46 11.64
C TYR A 729 -4.23 36.79 12.73
N ASP A 730 -3.10 37.41 13.07
CA ASP A 730 -2.37 37.09 14.29
C ASP A 730 -3.00 37.83 15.46
N TYR A 731 -3.36 37.09 16.52
CA TYR A 731 -3.89 37.63 17.74
C TYR A 731 -2.74 37.98 18.69
N MET A 732 -2.45 39.24 18.88
CA MET A 732 -1.30 39.73 19.62
C MET A 732 -1.64 40.02 21.07
N ARG A 733 -0.96 39.38 22.00
CA ARG A 733 -1.03 39.68 23.44
C ARG A 733 -0.36 41.02 23.75
N ALA A 734 -0.55 41.51 24.97
CA ALA A 734 0.01 42.78 25.42
C ALA A 734 1.54 42.82 25.45
N ASP A 735 2.17 41.65 25.58
CA ASP A 735 3.63 41.48 25.55
C ASP A 735 4.21 41.41 24.13
N GLY A 736 3.38 41.50 23.12
CA GLY A 736 3.79 41.42 21.71
C GLY A 736 3.93 40.00 21.15
N THR A 737 3.65 38.97 21.94
CA THR A 737 3.62 37.59 21.47
C THR A 737 2.30 37.25 20.77
N ILE A 738 2.34 36.30 19.82
CA ILE A 738 1.14 35.78 19.17
C ILE A 738 0.53 34.70 20.05
N ASP A 739 -0.78 34.80 20.31
CA ASP A 739 -1.54 33.72 20.92
C ASP A 739 -2.02 32.74 19.86
N GLU A 740 -1.30 31.64 19.72
CA GLU A 740 -1.60 30.61 18.72
C GLU A 740 -2.86 29.80 19.02
N ASN A 741 -3.45 29.93 20.21
CA ASN A 741 -4.71 29.29 20.56
C ASN A 741 -5.93 30.03 20.02
N VAL A 742 -5.76 31.29 19.62
CA VAL A 742 -6.84 32.11 19.09
C VAL A 742 -6.88 32.07 17.57
N PHE A 743 -7.99 31.62 17.05
CA PHE A 743 -8.34 31.74 15.63
C PHE A 743 -9.10 33.02 15.42
N ALA A 744 -8.48 33.99 14.77
CA ALA A 744 -9.08 35.28 14.42
C ALA A 744 -9.06 35.41 12.90
N TYR A 745 -10.21 35.51 12.28
CA TYR A 745 -10.32 35.68 10.83
C TYR A 745 -11.61 36.42 10.43
N THR A 746 -11.55 37.10 9.29
CA THR A 746 -12.74 37.62 8.62
C THR A 746 -13.12 36.74 7.45
N ASN A 747 -14.38 36.74 7.08
CA ASN A 747 -14.89 36.28 5.81
C ASN A 747 -16.08 37.17 5.38
N GLY A 748 -16.50 37.07 4.12
CA GLY A 748 -17.56 37.96 3.62
C GLY A 748 -17.94 37.73 2.17
N LEU A 749 -19.06 38.35 1.79
CA LEU A 749 -19.57 38.36 0.40
C LEU A 749 -20.08 39.76 0.07
N GLY A 750 -19.64 40.35 -1.05
CA GLY A 750 -19.95 41.70 -1.43
C GLY A 750 -19.52 42.70 -0.35
N GLU A 751 -20.43 43.43 0.23
CA GLU A 751 -20.17 44.40 1.30
C GLU A 751 -20.34 43.80 2.73
N GLN A 752 -20.91 42.59 2.82
CA GLN A 752 -21.13 41.94 4.12
C GLN A 752 -19.83 41.33 4.62
N ARG A 753 -19.54 41.57 5.91
CA ARG A 753 -18.34 41.04 6.58
C ARG A 753 -18.73 40.43 7.92
N ALA A 754 -18.02 39.37 8.26
CA ALA A 754 -18.08 38.74 9.57
C ALA A 754 -16.67 38.62 10.13
N LEU A 755 -16.50 38.91 11.41
CA LEU A 755 -15.29 38.64 12.18
C LEU A 755 -15.57 37.47 13.10
N ILE A 756 -14.74 36.44 13.00
CA ILE A 756 -14.81 35.26 13.84
C ILE A 756 -13.60 35.24 14.79
N LEU A 757 -13.90 35.09 16.08
CA LEU A 757 -12.90 34.94 17.14
C LEU A 757 -13.21 33.68 17.94
N TYR A 758 -12.27 32.74 17.97
CA TYR A 758 -12.40 31.51 18.75
C TYR A 758 -11.10 31.17 19.46
N ASN A 759 -11.16 30.98 20.78
CA ASN A 759 -10.03 30.51 21.58
C ASN A 759 -10.19 28.99 21.83
N ASN A 760 -9.41 28.19 21.17
CA ASN A 760 -9.42 26.71 21.32
C ASN A 760 -8.52 26.26 22.47
N CYS A 761 -8.72 26.86 23.64
CA CYS A 761 -8.01 26.55 24.87
C CYS A 761 -8.84 26.96 26.09
N TRP A 762 -8.68 26.27 27.22
CA TRP A 762 -9.37 26.59 28.46
C TRP A 762 -8.83 27.85 29.17
N GLU A 763 -7.71 28.40 28.70
CA GLU A 763 -7.11 29.59 29.28
C GLU A 763 -7.81 30.88 28.77
N ARG A 764 -7.88 31.89 29.65
CA ARG A 764 -8.34 33.23 29.28
C ARG A 764 -7.17 33.98 28.64
N THR A 765 -7.48 34.70 27.59
CA THR A 765 -6.52 35.56 26.91
C THR A 765 -7.11 36.94 26.65
N ALA A 766 -6.23 37.91 26.48
CA ALA A 766 -6.59 39.27 26.06
C ALA A 766 -5.53 39.77 25.06
N GLY A 767 -5.97 40.38 23.99
CA GLY A 767 -5.07 40.86 22.95
C GLY A 767 -5.81 41.65 21.89
N ARG A 768 -5.18 41.84 20.74
CA ARG A 768 -5.72 42.61 19.61
C ARG A 768 -5.26 42.01 18.28
N ILE A 769 -6.01 42.31 17.25
CA ILE A 769 -5.64 42.04 15.86
C ILE A 769 -5.30 43.36 15.18
N HIS A 770 -4.38 43.34 14.24
CA HIS A 770 -3.95 44.46 13.41
C HIS A 770 -3.95 44.08 11.94
N ASN A 771 -2.88 43.43 11.51
CA ASN A 771 -2.68 43.07 10.11
C ASN A 771 -3.05 41.61 9.91
N SER A 772 -3.54 41.30 8.72
CA SER A 772 -3.70 39.90 8.32
C SER A 772 -2.35 39.19 8.20
N CYS A 773 -2.38 37.86 8.34
CA CYS A 773 -1.28 37.03 7.86
C CYS A 773 -1.11 37.22 6.35
N ALA A 774 0.11 37.02 5.85
CA ALA A 774 0.38 37.09 4.41
C ALA A 774 -0.45 36.06 3.61
N PHE A 775 -0.89 36.45 2.45
CA PHE A 775 -1.61 35.59 1.51
C PHE A 775 -1.19 35.89 0.07
N THR A 776 -1.30 34.89 -0.80
CA THR A 776 -0.99 35.06 -2.23
C THR A 776 -2.16 35.73 -2.96
N GLN A 777 -1.83 36.80 -3.69
CA GLN A 777 -2.70 37.43 -4.66
C GLN A 777 -2.17 37.17 -6.06
N LYS A 778 -3.08 36.88 -7.02
CA LYS A 778 -2.75 36.69 -8.42
C LYS A 778 -3.03 37.99 -9.17
N SER A 779 -2.01 38.52 -9.83
CA SER A 779 -2.17 39.66 -10.75
C SER A 779 -2.86 39.22 -12.04
N PRO A 780 -3.44 40.16 -12.86
CA PRO A 780 -4.06 39.80 -14.13
C PRO A 780 -3.15 39.11 -15.14
N ASP A 781 -1.84 39.27 -15.00
CA ASP A 781 -0.81 38.61 -15.81
C ASP A 781 -0.43 37.21 -15.25
N GLY A 782 -1.13 36.73 -14.21
CA GLY A 782 -0.93 35.41 -13.59
C GLY A 782 0.24 35.34 -12.60
N LYS A 783 0.95 36.42 -12.34
CA LYS A 783 2.04 36.45 -11.34
C LYS A 783 1.46 36.47 -9.93
N LYS A 784 2.10 35.70 -9.06
CA LYS A 784 1.76 35.61 -7.64
C LYS A 784 2.65 36.53 -6.81
N HIS A 785 2.06 37.28 -5.91
CA HIS A 785 2.76 38.09 -4.91
C HIS A 785 2.06 37.96 -3.55
N LEU A 786 2.80 38.17 -2.50
CA LEU A 786 2.28 38.15 -1.13
C LEU A 786 1.77 39.53 -0.74
N GLU A 787 0.59 39.55 -0.15
CA GLU A 787 -0.07 40.74 0.39
C GLU A 787 -0.47 40.55 1.84
N THR A 788 -0.70 41.65 2.54
CA THR A 788 -1.31 41.75 3.87
C THR A 788 -2.30 42.90 3.87
N ILE A 789 -3.38 42.80 4.62
CA ILE A 789 -4.30 43.92 4.86
C ILE A 789 -4.25 44.39 6.32
N THR A 790 -4.57 45.67 6.55
CA THR A 790 -4.64 46.28 7.89
C THR A 790 -6.08 46.38 8.33
#